data_565a1e0599dd913bb7a0c94578575b13
#
_entry.id   565a1e0599dd913bb7a0c94578575b13
#
_cell.length_a   1.000
_cell.length_b   1.000
_cell.length_c   1.000
_cell.angle_alpha   90.00
_cell.angle_beta   90.00
_cell.angle_gamma   90.00
#
_symmetry.space_group_name_H-M   'P 1'
#
loop_
_entity.id
_entity.type
_entity.pdbx_description
1 polymer ?
#
loop_
_entity_poly.entity_id
_entity_poly.type
_entity_poly.pdbx_seq_one_letter_code
_entity_poly.pdbx_strand_id
1 'polypeptide(L)'
;ADGWRVAGQKPGPSGRALPLDLNWAHVDVRHLTVQWRSQPQANPVPLHVQWQSSGGLRPQMQVQVRWSPQGLLRYTGAVRGIFTRPGRSSGSGKWVLESLPLSWLHPLDTHLPALTGSMSSHGYLQWRYGVPRLVSGQFVLHDAGLDARQGTQIHGRLGWNGTGSSGTLQLADVTGLAAQPLAARLGLDWRRRLQWQIEAPLLPAALLRSVPETALPASLRWIPRQQWRGSLRNLHFRSRGTGHQAAAWQLQAVLRDVAVSPHGNWFGVQGLSGDVSLRPEALQFHLASRQFTLDWPQRFAAPLRLREVSARIVAQKAGTDWSIRADPIVLQGPGHLHGRVAVQGRELRLRARLNDMPATAIADFVPRTGISPALRQWLLQAFQAGSVQHADLQWQGPWNHLPRQAPGEHFSLRADFRHVTLRYAPHWPVASRMNAQLLWRGDHLSVRSHQGDIFGVPVASASADLDHLFAPHTSPLQITVNTPVALEKVLPFLRATPVLEGKSVADIPLRLTGQGQLQLALSIPFGPEKTAVNGRVDVRDMGVGWDAWRATGLQGPVYFQRDKIQAGALNGIFAGGPVQASLRASQLETAPRLDFSLRGALQAVDLPVPQPWRAAFRGAVPYQGSGTLLNNELRFRGGADLGQTRSALPQPLSWASGKGGNLTFRGQGDVTRHLQADLRLP
;
A
#
# COMPACT_ATOMS: atom_id res chain seq x y z
N ALA A 1 2.19 36.52 46.95
CA ALA A 1 3.19 37.44 47.55
C ALA A 1 3.10 37.37 49.07
N ASP A 2 3.38 36.22 49.66
CA ASP A 2 3.40 36.03 51.08
C ASP A 2 4.83 36.34 51.56
N GLY A 3 4.93 37.44 52.33
CA GLY A 3 6.19 37.92 52.86
C GLY A 3 6.85 36.95 53.85
N TRP A 4 8.13 37.19 54.10
CA TRP A 4 8.96 36.43 55.04
C TRP A 4 8.31 36.36 56.44
N ARG A 5 8.20 35.17 57.02
CA ARG A 5 7.76 34.99 58.42
C ARG A 5 8.93 34.54 59.29
N VAL A 6 9.15 35.24 60.36
CA VAL A 6 10.12 34.82 61.40
C VAL A 6 9.44 33.86 62.37
N ALA A 7 10.05 32.71 62.60
CA ALA A 7 9.48 31.72 63.54
C ALA A 7 9.35 32.32 64.95
N GLY A 8 8.15 32.24 65.53
CA GLY A 8 7.87 32.76 66.86
C GLY A 8 6.93 33.95 66.94
N GLN A 9 6.59 34.60 65.80
CA GLN A 9 5.58 35.68 65.81
C GLN A 9 4.19 35.20 65.41
N LYS A 10 3.19 35.54 66.18
CA LYS A 10 1.78 35.36 65.81
C LYS A 10 1.45 36.11 64.52
N PRO A 11 0.61 35.58 63.63
CA PRO A 11 0.26 36.27 62.39
C PRO A 11 -0.48 37.58 62.69
N GLY A 12 0.19 38.70 62.46
CA GLY A 12 -0.43 40.01 62.39
C GLY A 12 -1.00 40.33 61.03
N PRO A 13 -2.01 41.18 60.86
CA PRO A 13 -2.57 41.53 59.59
C PRO A 13 -1.55 42.33 58.73
N SER A 14 -1.37 41.89 57.51
CA SER A 14 -0.64 42.51 56.41
C SER A 14 0.85 42.80 56.61
N GLY A 15 1.64 42.19 55.70
CA GLY A 15 3.08 42.30 55.60
C GLY A 15 3.64 43.71 55.58
N ARG A 16 3.97 44.26 56.79
CA ARG A 16 4.88 45.39 56.87
C ARG A 16 6.30 44.89 56.63
N ALA A 17 6.93 45.45 55.60
CA ALA A 17 8.37 45.34 55.39
C ALA A 17 9.08 45.72 56.69
N LEU A 18 10.12 44.99 57.10
CA LEU A 18 10.96 45.35 58.21
C LEU A 18 11.39 46.80 58.08
N PRO A 19 11.20 47.65 59.16
CA PRO A 19 11.42 49.08 59.06
C PRO A 19 12.88 49.50 58.97
N LEU A 20 13.83 48.56 58.90
CA LEU A 20 15.25 48.79 58.87
C LEU A 20 15.78 48.60 57.45
N ASP A 21 16.33 49.67 56.85
CA ASP A 21 17.12 49.58 55.63
C ASP A 21 18.53 49.00 55.98
N LEU A 22 18.65 47.69 56.04
CA LEU A 22 19.92 47.02 56.30
C LEU A 22 20.82 47.10 55.06
N ASN A 23 21.95 47.77 55.19
CA ASN A 23 22.94 47.84 54.15
C ASN A 23 23.79 46.53 54.13
N TRP A 24 24.19 46.07 52.94
CA TRP A 24 25.02 44.88 52.76
C TRP A 24 26.44 44.99 53.42
N ALA A 25 26.77 46.08 54.10
CA ALA A 25 28.12 46.41 54.52
C ALA A 25 28.76 45.41 55.54
N HIS A 26 28.01 44.95 56.51
CA HIS A 26 28.48 43.97 57.51
C HIS A 26 27.31 43.12 57.98
N VAL A 27 27.18 41.94 57.40
CA VAL A 27 26.19 40.94 57.82
C VAL A 27 26.94 39.61 58.09
N ASP A 28 26.81 39.11 59.31
CA ASP A 28 27.32 37.79 59.67
C ASP A 28 26.16 36.96 60.27
N VAL A 29 25.63 36.07 59.47
CA VAL A 29 24.55 35.14 59.87
C VAL A 29 25.13 33.74 59.86
N ARG A 30 25.41 33.18 61.04
CA ARG A 30 26.07 31.88 61.16
C ARG A 30 25.08 30.72 61.17
N HIS A 31 23.87 30.93 61.73
CA HIS A 31 22.87 29.91 61.85
C HIS A 31 21.45 30.51 61.63
N LEU A 32 20.93 30.40 60.38
CA LEU A 32 19.53 30.74 60.06
C LEU A 32 18.89 29.49 59.42
N THR A 33 17.77 29.05 59.97
CA THR A 33 16.98 28.00 59.37
C THR A 33 15.71 28.59 58.80
N VAL A 34 15.52 28.44 57.48
CA VAL A 34 14.37 28.87 56.73
C VAL A 34 13.56 27.66 56.31
N GLN A 35 12.29 27.66 56.61
CA GLN A 35 11.38 26.57 56.15
C GLN A 35 10.90 26.88 54.76
N TRP A 36 11.31 26.08 53.82
CA TRP A 36 10.88 26.17 52.42
C TRP A 36 9.75 25.20 52.11
N ARG A 37 8.72 25.64 51.41
CA ARG A 37 7.65 24.80 50.83
C ARG A 37 7.58 25.03 49.35
N SER A 38 7.72 23.97 48.57
CA SER A 38 7.57 24.02 47.11
C SER A 38 6.10 24.21 46.67
N GLN A 39 5.16 23.77 47.51
CA GLN A 39 3.72 23.93 47.36
C GLN A 39 3.06 24.12 48.73
N PRO A 40 1.86 24.76 48.83
CA PRO A 40 1.18 24.98 50.09
C PRO A 40 0.93 23.69 50.92
N GLN A 41 0.77 22.56 50.23
CA GLN A 41 0.50 21.24 50.82
C GLN A 41 1.78 20.39 51.01
N ALA A 42 2.94 20.84 50.50
CA ALA A 42 4.19 20.11 50.62
C ALA A 42 4.77 20.23 52.06
N ASN A 43 5.43 19.18 52.52
CA ASN A 43 6.17 19.23 53.77
C ASN A 43 7.28 20.29 53.69
N PRO A 44 7.44 21.13 54.76
CA PRO A 44 8.49 22.12 54.78
C PRO A 44 9.87 21.47 54.82
N VAL A 45 10.76 21.97 53.97
CA VAL A 45 12.18 21.55 53.97
C VAL A 45 13.01 22.58 54.69
N PRO A 46 13.80 22.21 55.73
CA PRO A 46 14.67 23.15 56.42
C PRO A 46 15.85 23.52 55.52
N LEU A 47 16.03 24.82 55.26
CA LEU A 47 17.19 25.39 54.61
C LEU A 47 18.08 26.02 55.68
N HIS A 48 19.31 25.53 55.81
CA HIS A 48 20.33 26.08 56.73
C HIS A 48 21.13 27.10 55.98
N VAL A 49 20.98 28.37 56.37
CA VAL A 49 21.62 29.52 55.70
C VAL A 49 22.75 30.04 56.55
N GLN A 50 23.92 30.17 55.93
CA GLN A 50 25.08 30.92 56.45
C GLN A 50 25.36 32.05 55.49
N TRP A 51 25.57 33.22 56.03
CA TRP A 51 25.78 34.40 55.22
C TRP A 51 26.79 35.36 55.89
N GLN A 52 27.78 35.71 55.10
CA GLN A 52 28.78 36.70 55.47
C GLN A 52 28.93 37.75 54.39
N SER A 53 28.98 38.99 54.78
CA SER A 53 29.36 40.09 53.92
C SER A 53 30.42 40.96 54.54
N SER A 54 31.43 41.37 53.76
CA SER A 54 32.50 42.27 54.16
C SER A 54 32.16 43.68 53.66
N GLY A 55 32.44 44.70 54.51
CA GLY A 55 32.21 46.11 54.16
C GLY A 55 33.23 46.67 53.15
N GLY A 56 32.99 47.91 52.71
CA GLY A 56 33.85 48.64 51.81
C GLY A 56 33.13 49.19 50.57
N LEU A 57 33.86 49.81 49.69
CA LEU A 57 33.30 50.39 48.44
C LEU A 57 32.70 49.35 47.47
N ARG A 58 33.12 48.08 47.61
CA ARG A 58 32.61 46.92 46.88
C ARG A 58 32.41 45.74 47.88
N PRO A 59 31.31 45.73 48.63
CA PRO A 59 31.10 44.71 49.62
C PRO A 59 31.05 43.31 48.92
N GLN A 60 31.83 42.37 49.49
CA GLN A 60 31.82 40.98 49.07
C GLN A 60 30.84 40.22 49.94
N MET A 61 30.08 39.31 49.29
CA MET A 61 29.10 38.50 49.96
C MET A 61 29.42 37.03 49.68
N GLN A 62 29.36 36.23 50.74
CA GLN A 62 29.33 34.79 50.67
C GLN A 62 28.05 34.30 51.29
N VAL A 63 27.29 33.49 50.55
CA VAL A 63 26.07 32.85 51.01
C VAL A 63 26.20 31.37 50.81
N GLN A 64 25.89 30.58 51.81
CA GLN A 64 25.80 29.16 51.72
C GLN A 64 24.48 28.71 52.26
N VAL A 65 23.74 27.96 51.46
CA VAL A 65 22.45 27.35 51.85
C VAL A 65 22.58 25.84 51.70
N ARG A 66 22.22 25.13 52.76
CA ARG A 66 22.24 23.65 52.77
C ARG A 66 20.86 23.12 53.02
N TRP A 67 20.52 22.01 52.37
CA TRP A 67 19.29 21.26 52.59
C TRP A 67 19.53 19.74 52.55
N SER A 68 18.67 18.98 53.20
CA SER A 68 18.76 17.51 53.21
C SER A 68 18.25 16.92 51.90
N PRO A 69 18.83 15.80 51.37
CA PRO A 69 19.92 15.02 51.96
C PRO A 69 21.33 15.48 51.65
N GLN A 70 21.61 16.21 50.56
CA GLN A 70 22.98 16.62 50.17
C GLN A 70 22.96 17.92 49.35
N GLY A 71 21.92 18.72 49.43
CA GLY A 71 21.83 19.96 48.65
C GLY A 71 22.67 21.09 49.18
N LEU A 72 23.30 21.81 48.31
CA LEU A 72 24.16 22.95 48.62
C LEU A 72 23.98 24.03 47.53
N LEU A 73 23.76 25.28 47.96
CA LEU A 73 23.94 26.46 47.17
C LEU A 73 25.05 27.33 47.81
N ARG A 74 26.08 27.63 47.09
CA ARG A 74 27.12 28.60 47.48
C ARG A 74 27.18 29.73 46.46
N TYR A 75 27.10 30.95 46.95
CA TYR A 75 27.30 32.15 46.17
C TYR A 75 28.48 32.95 46.76
N THR A 76 29.35 33.44 45.90
CA THR A 76 30.47 34.32 46.26
C THR A 76 30.62 35.43 45.25
N GLY A 77 30.50 36.69 45.68
CA GLY A 77 30.57 37.80 44.74
C GLY A 77 30.33 39.17 45.38
N ALA A 78 30.39 40.20 44.56
CA ALA A 78 30.14 41.59 44.95
C ALA A 78 28.62 41.88 44.92
N VAL A 79 28.12 42.60 45.94
CA VAL A 79 26.73 43.03 46.05
C VAL A 79 26.68 44.49 46.43
N ARG A 80 25.75 45.26 45.85
CA ARG A 80 25.44 46.63 46.20
C ARG A 80 23.93 46.81 46.34
N GLY A 81 23.51 47.72 47.22
CA GLY A 81 22.10 48.04 47.41
C GLY A 81 21.59 47.70 48.80
N ILE A 82 20.28 47.67 48.98
CA ILE A 82 19.62 47.48 50.23
C ILE A 82 19.11 46.03 50.33
N PHE A 83 19.52 45.30 51.35
CA PHE A 83 19.14 43.89 51.53
C PHE A 83 17.63 43.69 51.69
N THR A 84 17.02 44.56 52.47
CA THR A 84 15.54 44.47 52.72
C THR A 84 14.69 44.86 51.48
N ARG A 85 15.35 45.39 50.48
CA ARG A 85 14.71 45.76 49.19
C ARG A 85 15.46 45.12 48.02
N PRO A 86 15.26 43.82 47.81
CA PRO A 86 16.01 43.10 46.76
C PRO A 86 15.87 43.70 45.36
N GLY A 87 14.71 44.33 45.06
CA GLY A 87 14.50 45.05 43.78
C GLY A 87 15.37 46.28 43.59
N ARG A 88 16.15 46.70 44.62
CA ARG A 88 17.15 47.81 44.53
C ARG A 88 18.60 47.28 44.64
N SER A 89 18.79 45.98 44.69
CA SER A 89 20.12 45.38 44.75
C SER A 89 20.68 45.09 43.37
N SER A 90 22.01 45.15 43.27
CA SER A 90 22.75 44.78 42.07
C SER A 90 24.03 44.04 42.52
N GLY A 91 24.46 43.10 41.71
CA GLY A 91 25.65 42.29 42.06
C GLY A 91 26.12 41.40 40.93
N SER A 92 27.28 40.81 41.20
CA SER A 92 27.85 39.79 40.33
C SER A 92 28.72 38.84 41.10
N GLY A 93 28.72 37.57 40.77
CA GLY A 93 29.50 36.56 41.44
C GLY A 93 29.35 35.20 40.86
N LYS A 94 30.07 34.28 41.50
CA LYS A 94 30.04 32.86 41.14
C LYS A 94 29.04 32.12 42.03
N TRP A 95 28.35 31.15 41.45
CA TRP A 95 27.53 30.20 42.22
C TRP A 95 27.99 28.77 42.00
N VAL A 96 27.73 27.93 42.97
CA VAL A 96 27.80 26.48 42.93
C VAL A 96 26.52 25.98 43.55
N LEU A 97 25.80 25.14 42.80
CA LEU A 97 24.53 24.51 43.18
C LEU A 97 24.73 23.00 43.08
N GLU A 98 24.46 22.27 44.14
CA GLU A 98 24.56 20.82 44.18
C GLU A 98 23.22 20.22 44.61
N SER A 99 22.77 19.20 43.87
CA SER A 99 21.59 18.39 44.17
C SER A 99 20.30 19.19 44.43
N LEU A 100 19.99 20.22 43.63
CA LEU A 100 18.70 20.89 43.69
C LEU A 100 17.60 19.96 43.19
N PRO A 101 16.58 19.59 43.97
CA PRO A 101 15.46 18.81 43.50
C PRO A 101 14.72 19.54 42.37
N LEU A 102 14.51 18.91 41.23
CA LEU A 102 13.82 19.54 40.07
C LEU A 102 12.35 19.79 40.41
N SER A 103 11.77 19.04 41.35
CA SER A 103 10.40 19.29 41.85
C SER A 103 10.22 20.68 42.48
N TRP A 104 11.29 21.32 42.92
CA TRP A 104 11.24 22.69 43.46
C TRP A 104 11.03 23.75 42.39
N LEU A 105 11.24 23.42 41.10
CA LEU A 105 10.98 24.31 39.98
C LEU A 105 9.53 24.31 39.51
N HIS A 106 8.72 23.35 39.98
CA HIS A 106 7.28 23.22 39.63
C HIS A 106 6.46 24.46 39.92
N PRO A 107 6.65 25.22 41.03
CA PRO A 107 5.89 26.43 41.31
C PRO A 107 6.13 27.56 40.27
N LEU A 108 7.17 27.49 39.47
CA LEU A 108 7.44 28.49 38.43
C LEU A 108 6.45 28.41 37.25
N ASP A 109 5.94 27.21 37.00
CA ASP A 109 4.85 26.99 36.03
C ASP A 109 4.08 25.71 36.41
N THR A 110 2.85 25.86 36.91
CA THR A 110 1.94 24.76 37.32
C THR A 110 1.41 23.94 36.16
N HIS A 111 1.65 24.35 34.93
CA HIS A 111 1.26 23.60 33.72
C HIS A 111 2.34 22.63 33.24
N LEU A 112 3.56 22.72 33.81
CA LEU A 112 4.60 21.74 33.55
C LEU A 112 4.39 20.50 34.44
N PRO A 113 4.63 19.28 33.94
CA PRO A 113 4.60 18.10 34.78
C PRO A 113 5.65 18.23 35.88
N ALA A 114 5.41 17.59 37.02
CA ALA A 114 6.37 17.53 38.11
C ALA A 114 7.65 16.86 37.57
N LEU A 115 8.72 17.64 37.51
CA LEU A 115 10.05 17.16 37.12
C LEU A 115 10.62 16.34 38.27
N THR A 116 11.10 15.13 38.00
CA THR A 116 11.81 14.30 38.99
C THR A 116 13.33 14.41 38.75
N GLY A 117 14.11 14.06 39.80
CA GLY A 117 15.56 14.13 39.74
C GLY A 117 16.13 15.37 40.37
N SER A 118 17.44 15.60 40.18
CA SER A 118 18.16 16.72 40.77
C SER A 118 19.04 17.44 39.74
N MET A 119 19.37 18.71 40.02
CA MET A 119 20.24 19.54 39.22
C MET A 119 21.42 19.99 40.01
N SER A 120 22.62 19.84 39.44
CA SER A 120 23.83 20.49 39.87
C SER A 120 24.30 21.52 38.84
N SER A 121 24.81 22.67 39.28
CA SER A 121 25.19 23.75 38.37
C SER A 121 26.24 24.63 39.01
N HIS A 122 27.14 25.17 38.19
CA HIS A 122 28.08 26.18 38.63
C HIS A 122 28.31 27.21 37.53
N GLY A 123 28.60 28.43 37.91
CA GLY A 123 28.76 29.48 36.92
C GLY A 123 28.91 30.87 37.49
N TYR A 124 28.59 31.85 36.66
CA TYR A 124 28.63 33.27 36.94
C TYR A 124 27.27 33.92 36.76
N LEU A 125 26.83 34.70 37.79
CA LEU A 125 25.56 35.42 37.80
C LEU A 125 25.83 36.91 37.94
N GLN A 126 25.13 37.74 37.14
CA GLN A 126 25.07 39.18 37.28
C GLN A 126 23.58 39.57 37.30
N TRP A 127 23.21 40.38 38.30
CA TRP A 127 21.86 40.95 38.40
C TRP A 127 21.93 42.45 38.61
N ARG A 128 20.89 43.14 38.24
CA ARG A 128 20.71 44.56 38.44
C ARG A 128 19.27 44.85 38.82
N TYR A 129 19.06 45.61 39.88
CA TYR A 129 17.76 45.91 40.44
C TYR A 129 16.92 44.64 40.75
N GLY A 130 17.57 43.63 41.34
CA GLY A 130 16.94 42.35 41.71
C GLY A 130 16.68 41.40 40.56
N VAL A 131 17.02 41.76 39.32
CA VAL A 131 16.72 40.97 38.13
C VAL A 131 17.98 40.39 37.53
N PRO A 132 18.03 39.09 37.24
CA PRO A 132 19.14 38.47 36.51
C PRO A 132 19.35 39.14 35.15
N ARG A 133 20.55 39.57 34.86
CA ARG A 133 20.95 40.18 33.59
C ARG A 133 21.77 39.24 32.73
N LEU A 134 22.71 38.59 33.36
CA LEU A 134 23.61 37.64 32.76
C LEU A 134 23.75 36.42 33.70
N VAL A 135 23.55 35.27 33.16
CA VAL A 135 23.88 33.99 33.81
C VAL A 135 24.64 33.17 32.81
N SER A 136 25.79 32.64 33.23
CA SER A 136 26.55 31.70 32.41
C SER A 136 27.11 30.58 33.27
N GLY A 137 26.93 29.34 32.87
CA GLY A 137 27.37 28.23 33.69
C GLY A 137 27.22 26.88 32.99
N GLN A 138 27.65 25.88 33.75
CA GLN A 138 27.45 24.49 33.37
C GLN A 138 26.41 23.88 34.28
N PHE A 139 25.65 22.90 33.78
CA PHE A 139 24.69 22.15 34.56
C PHE A 139 24.80 20.66 34.29
N VAL A 140 24.44 19.89 35.30
CA VAL A 140 24.27 18.44 35.22
C VAL A 140 22.89 18.13 35.83
N LEU A 141 22.06 17.44 35.09
CA LEU A 141 20.82 16.88 35.60
C LEU A 141 21.03 15.40 35.88
N HIS A 142 20.68 14.97 37.08
CA HIS A 142 20.73 13.58 37.51
C HIS A 142 19.31 13.05 37.61
N ASP A 143 19.04 11.89 36.99
CA ASP A 143 17.77 11.20 37.00
C ASP A 143 16.56 12.10 36.63
N ALA A 144 16.80 13.02 35.71
CA ALA A 144 15.76 13.93 35.24
C ALA A 144 14.66 13.14 34.53
N GLY A 145 13.52 13.01 35.19
CA GLY A 145 12.39 12.26 34.68
C GLY A 145 11.54 13.10 33.72
N LEU A 146 11.87 12.99 32.43
CA LEU A 146 10.91 13.16 31.35
C LEU A 146 10.44 11.80 30.82
N ASP A 147 11.18 10.74 31.13
CA ASP A 147 10.80 9.33 30.94
C ASP A 147 11.69 8.52 31.91
N ALA A 148 11.11 7.72 32.78
CA ALA A 148 11.78 7.04 33.90
C ALA A 148 12.83 5.98 33.46
N ARG A 149 13.88 6.40 32.79
CA ARG A 149 15.12 5.65 32.65
C ARG A 149 16.05 6.12 33.76
N GLN A 150 16.05 5.40 34.86
CA GLN A 150 17.01 5.59 35.95
C GLN A 150 18.44 5.63 35.40
N GLY A 151 19.23 6.63 35.83
CA GLY A 151 20.64 6.72 35.56
C GLY A 151 21.06 7.64 34.40
N THR A 152 20.17 8.38 33.79
CA THR A 152 20.53 9.30 32.69
C THR A 152 21.09 10.61 33.25
N GLN A 153 22.35 10.88 33.02
CA GLN A 153 22.97 12.18 33.32
C GLN A 153 22.93 13.05 32.06
N ILE A 154 22.42 14.27 32.20
CA ILE A 154 22.33 15.25 31.13
C ILE A 154 23.26 16.40 31.50
N HIS A 155 24.27 16.64 30.68
CA HIS A 155 25.23 17.71 30.86
C HIS A 155 25.00 18.81 29.83
N GLY A 156 25.34 20.04 30.18
CA GLY A 156 25.22 21.14 29.21
C GLY A 156 25.75 22.46 29.76
N ARG A 157 25.80 23.45 28.87
CA ARG A 157 26.07 24.85 29.23
C ARG A 157 24.78 25.63 29.16
N LEU A 158 24.56 26.47 30.15
CA LEU A 158 23.44 27.42 30.17
C LEU A 158 23.95 28.85 30.10
N GLY A 159 23.25 29.67 29.37
CA GLY A 159 23.46 31.10 29.31
C GLY A 159 22.13 31.82 29.41
N TRP A 160 22.01 32.85 30.21
CA TRP A 160 20.88 33.75 30.29
C TRP A 160 21.30 35.18 30.01
N ASN A 161 20.57 35.84 29.14
CA ASN A 161 20.71 37.28 28.89
C ASN A 161 19.33 37.93 28.95
N GLY A 162 19.09 38.85 29.84
CA GLY A 162 17.74 39.37 30.06
C GLY A 162 17.69 40.83 30.49
N THR A 163 16.51 41.38 30.31
CA THR A 163 16.04 42.67 30.85
C THR A 163 14.86 42.37 31.75
N GLY A 164 14.60 43.09 32.79
CA GLY A 164 13.64 42.80 33.86
C GLY A 164 12.31 42.09 33.53
N SER A 165 11.92 41.99 32.28
CA SER A 165 10.66 41.39 31.85
C SER A 165 10.82 40.34 30.74
N SER A 166 11.97 40.28 30.09
CA SER A 166 12.23 39.34 29.01
C SER A 166 13.68 38.91 29.03
N GLY A 167 13.95 37.76 28.52
CA GLY A 167 15.30 37.26 28.38
C GLY A 167 15.37 36.04 27.46
N THR A 168 16.57 35.70 27.12
CA THR A 168 16.88 34.51 26.33
C THR A 168 17.73 33.56 27.14
N LEU A 169 17.22 32.36 27.37
CA LEU A 169 17.96 31.21 27.89
C LEU A 169 18.56 30.47 26.70
N GLN A 170 19.87 30.31 26.72
CA GLN A 170 20.60 29.53 25.75
C GLN A 170 21.09 28.24 26.40
N LEU A 171 20.83 27.12 25.74
CA LEU A 171 21.37 25.81 26.10
C LEU A 171 22.34 25.39 24.96
N ALA A 172 23.53 25.02 25.33
CA ALA A 172 24.55 24.58 24.39
C ALA A 172 25.24 23.32 24.90
N ASP A 173 25.77 22.53 23.97
CA ASP A 173 26.51 21.31 24.23
C ASP A 173 25.78 20.33 25.16
N VAL A 174 24.47 20.25 25.04
CA VAL A 174 23.64 19.35 25.86
C VAL A 174 23.85 17.93 25.40
N THR A 175 24.42 17.09 26.26
CA THR A 175 24.72 15.68 26.04
C THR A 175 23.91 14.80 26.98
N GLY A 176 23.75 13.51 26.68
CA GLY A 176 22.96 12.57 27.48
C GLY A 176 21.50 12.41 26.97
N LEU A 177 20.99 13.32 26.16
CA LEU A 177 19.65 13.21 25.55
C LEU A 177 19.70 12.61 24.15
N ALA A 178 20.81 12.78 23.44
CA ALA A 178 21.00 12.33 22.07
C ALA A 178 22.46 11.95 21.83
N ALA A 179 22.70 11.22 20.73
CA ALA A 179 24.04 10.82 20.32
C ALA A 179 24.96 12.02 19.95
N GLN A 180 24.35 13.15 19.58
CA GLN A 180 25.09 14.39 19.28
C GLN A 180 24.68 15.49 20.28
N PRO A 181 25.56 16.42 20.62
CA PRO A 181 25.24 17.55 21.47
C PRO A 181 24.10 18.40 20.89
N LEU A 182 23.17 18.80 21.74
CA LEU A 182 22.03 19.63 21.38
C LEU A 182 22.28 21.08 21.76
N ALA A 183 21.72 21.99 20.97
CA ALA A 183 21.68 23.42 21.31
C ALA A 183 20.24 23.92 21.12
N ALA A 184 19.78 24.76 22.02
CA ALA A 184 18.48 25.40 21.95
C ALA A 184 18.52 26.80 22.53
N ARG A 185 17.65 27.65 22.02
CA ARG A 185 17.41 28.99 22.57
C ARG A 185 15.94 29.08 22.97
N LEU A 186 15.71 29.53 24.19
CA LEU A 186 14.38 29.75 24.73
C LEU A 186 14.21 31.23 25.07
N GLY A 187 13.41 31.93 24.31
CA GLY A 187 13.03 33.30 24.61
C GLY A 187 11.82 33.33 25.55
N LEU A 188 11.95 34.05 26.65
CA LEU A 188 10.89 34.22 27.66
C LEU A 188 10.53 35.69 27.78
N ASP A 189 9.23 36.02 27.70
CA ASP A 189 8.68 37.34 27.98
C ASP A 189 7.45 37.16 28.90
N TRP A 190 7.56 37.62 30.17
CA TRP A 190 6.55 37.48 31.20
C TRP A 190 5.76 38.73 31.51
N ARG A 191 5.95 39.87 30.79
CA ARG A 191 5.23 41.10 31.08
C ARG A 191 3.73 41.10 30.70
N ARG A 192 3.37 40.39 29.64
CA ARG A 192 1.97 40.47 29.13
C ARG A 192 1.27 39.15 28.92
N ARG A 193 1.96 38.07 28.72
CA ARG A 193 1.61 36.64 28.65
C ARG A 193 2.90 35.92 28.31
N LEU A 194 3.14 34.79 28.89
CA LEU A 194 4.36 34.01 28.60
C LEU A 194 4.46 33.76 27.10
N GLN A 195 5.51 34.27 26.49
CA GLN A 195 5.85 33.99 25.09
C GLN A 195 7.01 33.04 25.05
N TRP A 196 6.82 31.93 24.39
CA TRP A 196 7.85 30.95 24.20
C TRP A 196 8.40 31.05 22.79
N GLN A 197 9.71 31.14 22.67
CA GLN A 197 10.42 31.01 21.41
C GLN A 197 11.50 29.95 21.59
N ILE A 198 11.38 28.82 20.87
CA ILE A 198 12.34 27.73 20.90
C ILE A 198 13.00 27.68 19.54
N GLU A 199 14.33 27.74 19.53
CA GLU A 199 15.16 27.57 18.35
C GLU A 199 16.13 26.43 18.61
N ALA A 200 16.10 25.40 17.77
CA ALA A 200 17.02 24.27 17.85
C ALA A 200 17.57 23.97 16.46
N PRO A 201 18.89 24.12 16.26
CA PRO A 201 19.54 23.82 14.97
C PRO A 201 19.36 22.35 14.56
N LEU A 202 19.41 21.44 15.53
CA LEU A 202 19.19 20.00 15.35
C LEU A 202 18.47 19.45 16.57
N LEU A 203 17.36 18.74 16.34
CA LEU A 203 16.62 18.04 17.37
C LEU A 203 16.33 16.60 16.89
N PRO A 204 16.81 15.56 17.57
CA PRO A 204 16.39 14.19 17.31
C PRO A 204 14.87 14.05 17.49
N ALA A 205 14.19 13.49 16.49
CA ALA A 205 12.73 13.38 16.52
C ALA A 205 12.23 12.51 17.68
N ALA A 206 13.05 11.58 18.18
CA ALA A 206 12.72 10.76 19.35
C ALA A 206 12.41 11.59 20.60
N LEU A 207 12.98 12.79 20.73
CA LEU A 207 12.72 13.69 21.86
C LEU A 207 11.32 14.31 21.84
N LEU A 208 10.62 14.25 20.74
CA LEU A 208 9.21 14.68 20.66
C LEU A 208 8.30 13.86 21.60
N ARG A 209 8.70 12.64 21.95
CA ARG A 209 7.95 11.80 22.93
C ARG A 209 8.07 12.32 24.36
N SER A 210 9.17 12.98 24.66
CA SER A 210 9.42 13.50 26.01
C SER A 210 8.76 14.86 26.25
N VAL A 211 8.11 15.44 25.23
CA VAL A 211 7.37 16.70 25.37
C VAL A 211 6.05 16.41 26.09
N PRO A 212 5.77 17.04 27.25
CA PRO A 212 4.52 16.84 27.95
C PRO A 212 3.31 17.29 27.10
N GLU A 213 2.28 16.47 27.04
CA GLU A 213 1.05 16.81 26.29
C GLU A 213 0.42 18.11 26.79
N THR A 214 0.52 18.37 28.08
CA THR A 214 0.00 19.59 28.72
C THR A 214 0.72 20.86 28.30
N ALA A 215 1.98 20.76 27.88
CA ALA A 215 2.77 21.88 27.39
C ALA A 215 2.46 22.22 25.90
N LEU A 216 1.77 21.33 25.20
CA LEU A 216 1.46 21.50 23.80
C LEU A 216 0.05 22.05 23.56
N PRO A 217 -0.14 22.89 22.52
CA PRO A 217 -1.47 23.23 22.02
C PRO A 217 -2.30 21.98 21.74
N ALA A 218 -3.61 22.05 21.91
CA ALA A 218 -4.50 20.89 21.75
C ALA A 218 -4.32 20.14 20.43
N SER A 219 -4.08 20.87 19.35
CA SER A 219 -3.85 20.35 17.99
C SER A 219 -2.52 19.57 17.81
N LEU A 220 -1.58 19.70 18.75
CA LEU A 220 -0.27 19.06 18.69
C LEU A 220 -0.07 17.95 19.73
N ARG A 221 -1.06 17.66 20.60
CA ARG A 221 -0.96 16.67 21.66
C ARG A 221 -0.81 15.23 21.18
N TRP A 222 -1.12 14.97 19.95
CA TRP A 222 -0.88 13.65 19.33
C TRP A 222 0.59 13.35 19.11
N ILE A 223 1.46 14.39 19.05
CA ILE A 223 2.90 14.25 18.74
C ILE A 223 3.62 13.34 19.74
N PRO A 224 3.53 13.52 21.07
CA PRO A 224 4.24 12.66 22.03
C PRO A 224 3.76 11.21 22.04
N ARG A 225 2.57 10.94 21.55
CA ARG A 225 1.99 9.59 21.51
C ARG A 225 2.59 8.70 20.44
N GLN A 226 3.33 9.29 19.49
CA GLN A 226 3.90 8.59 18.36
C GLN A 226 5.35 8.20 18.61
N GLN A 227 5.79 7.11 17.96
CA GLN A 227 7.20 6.69 17.98
C GLN A 227 7.94 7.38 16.83
N TRP A 228 8.65 8.45 17.16
CA TRP A 228 9.42 9.22 16.21
C TRP A 228 10.85 8.72 16.10
N ARG A 229 11.39 8.70 14.86
CA ARG A 229 12.81 8.51 14.56
C ARG A 229 13.23 9.57 13.54
N GLY A 230 14.56 9.73 13.34
CA GLY A 230 15.08 10.77 12.44
C GLY A 230 15.36 12.07 13.18
N SER A 231 15.42 13.19 12.46
CA SER A 231 15.78 14.48 13.02
C SER A 231 14.97 15.65 12.43
N LEU A 232 14.81 16.70 13.24
CA LEU A 232 14.32 18.00 12.84
C LEU A 232 15.50 18.97 12.84
N ARG A 233 15.68 19.72 11.76
CA ARG A 233 16.68 20.77 11.64
C ARG A 233 16.01 22.12 11.59
N ASN A 234 16.73 23.15 12.06
CA ASN A 234 16.28 24.54 12.05
C ASN A 234 14.87 24.68 12.63
N LEU A 235 14.63 24.00 13.76
CA LEU A 235 13.36 24.08 14.45
C LEU A 235 13.19 25.49 15.00
N HIS A 236 12.09 26.15 14.61
CA HIS A 236 11.63 27.41 15.16
C HIS A 236 10.21 27.24 15.66
N PHE A 237 10.01 27.34 16.93
CA PHE A 237 8.68 27.34 17.56
C PHE A 237 8.45 28.64 18.29
N ARG A 238 7.33 29.29 18.03
CA ARG A 238 6.88 30.49 18.74
C ARG A 238 5.46 30.28 19.23
N SER A 239 5.18 30.63 20.48
CA SER A 239 3.85 30.57 21.06
C SER A 239 3.57 31.77 21.93
N ARG A 240 2.34 32.28 21.91
CA ARG A 240 1.85 33.27 22.84
C ARG A 240 0.86 32.60 23.78
N GLY A 241 1.18 32.55 25.07
CA GLY A 241 0.43 31.82 26.09
C GLY A 241 0.99 30.42 26.32
N THR A 242 0.56 29.77 27.41
CA THR A 242 0.96 28.44 27.83
C THR A 242 -0.17 27.43 27.63
N GLY A 243 0.19 26.22 27.21
CA GLY A 243 -0.70 25.06 27.14
C GLY A 243 -2.01 25.33 26.37
N HIS A 244 -3.14 25.12 27.00
CA HIS A 244 -4.49 25.25 26.40
C HIS A 244 -4.84 26.65 25.95
N GLN A 245 -4.19 27.69 26.50
CA GLN A 245 -4.46 29.10 26.21
C GLN A 245 -3.60 29.65 25.07
N ALA A 246 -2.77 28.83 24.42
CA ALA A 246 -1.96 29.25 23.30
C ALA A 246 -2.86 29.51 22.06
N ALA A 247 -3.46 30.70 22.01
CA ALA A 247 -4.33 31.12 20.91
C ALA A 247 -3.58 31.29 19.58
N ALA A 248 -2.27 31.56 19.63
CA ALA A 248 -1.44 31.72 18.45
C ALA A 248 -0.07 31.04 18.66
N TRP A 249 0.26 30.12 17.76
CA TRP A 249 1.57 29.46 17.72
C TRP A 249 1.99 29.26 16.27
N GLN A 250 3.29 29.13 16.05
CA GLN A 250 3.88 28.80 14.77
C GLN A 250 5.06 27.85 15.00
N LEU A 251 5.12 26.81 14.20
CA LEU A 251 6.23 25.87 14.15
C LEU A 251 6.76 25.80 12.73
N GLN A 252 8.07 25.90 12.59
CA GLN A 252 8.79 25.67 11.33
C GLN A 252 9.94 24.70 11.60
N ALA A 253 10.15 23.75 10.72
CA ALA A 253 11.25 22.81 10.80
C ALA A 253 11.55 22.17 9.44
N VAL A 254 12.78 21.72 9.28
CA VAL A 254 13.19 20.85 8.18
C VAL A 254 13.26 19.44 8.72
N LEU A 255 12.42 18.57 8.20
CA LEU A 255 12.40 17.14 8.53
C LEU A 255 13.52 16.42 7.76
N ARG A 256 14.24 15.50 8.42
CA ARG A 256 15.26 14.66 7.80
C ARG A 256 15.11 13.21 8.25
N ASP A 257 14.77 12.37 7.26
CA ASP A 257 14.59 10.91 7.44
C ASP A 257 13.67 10.56 8.61
N VAL A 258 12.63 11.36 8.78
CA VAL A 258 11.68 11.16 9.86
C VAL A 258 10.87 9.91 9.60
N ALA A 259 10.72 9.09 10.64
CA ALA A 259 9.89 7.90 10.63
C ALA A 259 8.87 7.96 11.78
N VAL A 260 7.67 7.50 11.46
CA VAL A 260 6.56 7.31 12.41
C VAL A 260 5.99 5.93 12.21
N SER A 261 5.89 5.15 13.28
CA SER A 261 5.28 3.81 13.23
C SER A 261 3.76 3.88 13.04
N PRO A 262 3.14 2.92 12.34
CA PRO A 262 1.68 2.87 12.24
C PRO A 262 1.06 2.66 13.62
N HIS A 263 -0.03 3.35 13.91
CA HIS A 263 -0.74 3.25 15.17
C HIS A 263 -2.26 3.35 14.99
N GLY A 264 -3.00 2.34 15.47
CA GLY A 264 -4.44 2.27 15.27
C GLY A 264 -4.81 2.33 13.78
N ASN A 265 -5.63 3.30 13.39
CA ASN A 265 -6.06 3.51 12.00
C ASN A 265 -5.09 4.37 11.16
N TRP A 266 -4.01 4.88 11.77
CA TRP A 266 -3.04 5.74 11.09
C TRP A 266 -1.95 4.93 10.42
N PHE A 267 -1.54 5.39 9.26
CA PHE A 267 -0.40 4.83 8.54
C PHE A 267 0.93 5.27 9.18
N GLY A 268 1.93 4.43 9.04
CA GLY A 268 3.33 4.76 9.33
C GLY A 268 4.04 5.29 8.09
N VAL A 269 5.10 6.06 8.32
CA VAL A 269 5.98 6.54 7.26
C VAL A 269 7.43 6.38 7.67
N GLN A 270 8.32 6.17 6.71
CA GLN A 270 9.77 6.16 6.92
C GLN A 270 10.44 6.94 5.79
N GLY A 271 11.54 7.64 6.14
CA GLY A 271 12.28 8.46 5.19
C GLY A 271 11.60 9.79 4.84
N LEU A 272 10.69 10.28 5.71
CA LEU A 272 9.99 11.54 5.50
C LEU A 272 10.96 12.71 5.64
N SER A 273 11.16 13.47 4.56
CA SER A 273 12.04 14.65 4.52
C SER A 273 11.35 15.80 3.82
N GLY A 274 11.65 17.04 4.25
CA GLY A 274 11.04 18.23 3.66
C GLY A 274 10.87 19.38 4.66
N ASP A 275 10.35 20.50 4.20
CA ASP A 275 10.14 21.71 4.98
C ASP A 275 8.70 21.79 5.45
N VAL A 276 8.48 21.95 6.75
CA VAL A 276 7.16 22.04 7.35
C VAL A 276 6.96 23.38 8.05
N SER A 277 5.82 24.00 7.83
CA SER A 277 5.34 25.17 8.56
C SER A 277 3.92 24.91 9.05
N LEU A 278 3.74 24.96 10.35
CA LEU A 278 2.47 24.70 11.05
C LEU A 278 2.00 25.95 11.79
N ARG A 279 0.71 26.20 11.73
CA ARG A 279 -0.03 27.20 12.53
C ARG A 279 -1.35 26.56 12.99
N PRO A 280 -2.08 27.13 13.95
CA PRO A 280 -3.35 26.56 14.43
C PRO A 280 -4.34 26.21 13.32
N GLU A 281 -4.39 27.02 12.26
CA GLU A 281 -5.37 26.93 11.17
C GLU A 281 -4.74 26.70 9.80
N ALA A 282 -3.42 26.44 9.73
CA ALA A 282 -2.72 26.25 8.47
C ALA A 282 -1.52 25.30 8.59
N LEU A 283 -1.36 24.46 7.59
CA LEU A 283 -0.19 23.63 7.36
C LEU A 283 0.33 23.91 5.96
N GLN A 284 1.63 24.11 5.85
CA GLN A 284 2.36 24.07 4.58
C GLN A 284 3.47 23.03 4.73
N PHE A 285 3.55 22.10 3.79
CA PHE A 285 4.55 21.05 3.78
C PHE A 285 5.10 20.84 2.37
N HIS A 286 6.38 21.11 2.19
CA HIS A 286 7.12 20.78 0.98
C HIS A 286 7.83 19.46 1.22
N LEU A 287 7.19 18.37 0.85
CA LEU A 287 7.74 17.02 0.93
C LEU A 287 8.77 16.82 -0.18
N ALA A 288 9.94 16.35 0.19
CA ALA A 288 11.03 15.99 -0.72
C ALA A 288 11.82 14.84 -0.10
N SER A 289 11.35 13.62 -0.29
CA SER A 289 11.90 12.42 0.34
C SER A 289 12.52 11.50 -0.69
N ARG A 290 13.68 10.92 -0.34
CA ARG A 290 14.29 9.79 -1.03
C ARG A 290 14.13 8.54 -0.18
N GLN A 291 13.91 7.36 -0.82
CA GLN A 291 13.69 6.09 -0.11
C GLN A 291 12.52 6.16 0.90
N PHE A 292 11.40 6.66 0.44
CA PHE A 292 10.19 6.80 1.24
C PHE A 292 9.44 5.47 1.34
N THR A 293 8.98 5.13 2.54
CA THR A 293 8.12 3.96 2.76
C THR A 293 6.83 4.38 3.42
N LEU A 294 5.70 3.98 2.83
CA LEU A 294 4.37 4.12 3.41
C LEU A 294 3.92 2.77 3.95
N ASP A 295 3.76 2.67 5.24
CA ASP A 295 3.26 1.48 5.94
C ASP A 295 1.81 1.67 6.38
N TRP A 296 0.89 1.03 5.67
CA TRP A 296 -0.54 1.09 5.97
C TRP A 296 -1.15 -0.31 6.07
N PRO A 297 -0.93 -1.02 7.20
CA PRO A 297 -1.26 -2.43 7.35
C PRO A 297 -2.74 -2.78 7.15
N GLN A 298 -3.63 -1.81 7.39
CA GLN A 298 -5.07 -1.99 7.19
C GLN A 298 -5.48 -1.94 5.70
N ARG A 299 -4.67 -1.30 4.86
CA ARG A 299 -4.98 -1.14 3.43
C ARG A 299 -4.14 -2.04 2.54
N PHE A 300 -2.86 -2.23 2.84
CA PHE A 300 -1.92 -2.98 2.00
C PHE A 300 -1.31 -4.15 2.75
N ALA A 301 -0.94 -5.19 2.01
CA ALA A 301 -0.34 -6.41 2.58
C ALA A 301 1.12 -6.17 3.02
N ALA A 302 1.84 -5.31 2.32
CA ALA A 302 3.21 -4.93 2.59
C ALA A 302 3.36 -3.40 2.52
N PRO A 303 4.37 -2.83 3.18
CA PRO A 303 4.69 -1.42 3.04
C PRO A 303 5.04 -1.04 1.60
N LEU A 304 4.49 0.06 1.11
CA LEU A 304 4.79 0.61 -0.22
C LEU A 304 6.13 1.34 -0.19
N ARG A 305 7.10 0.88 -0.97
CA ARG A 305 8.43 1.46 -1.07
C ARG A 305 8.54 2.32 -2.31
N LEU A 306 8.87 3.59 -2.13
CA LEU A 306 9.03 4.59 -3.18
C LEU A 306 10.47 5.12 -3.17
N ARG A 307 11.07 5.26 -4.33
CA ARG A 307 12.45 5.78 -4.47
C ARG A 307 12.50 7.28 -4.20
N GLU A 308 11.49 8.00 -4.66
CA GLU A 308 11.38 9.44 -4.47
C GLU A 308 9.91 9.84 -4.34
N VAL A 309 9.67 10.76 -3.40
CA VAL A 309 8.36 11.37 -3.20
C VAL A 309 8.54 12.87 -3.06
N SER A 310 7.87 13.63 -3.89
CA SER A 310 7.78 15.08 -3.72
C SER A 310 6.34 15.55 -3.80
N ALA A 311 5.97 16.49 -2.93
CA ALA A 311 4.65 17.09 -2.94
C ALA A 311 4.64 18.47 -2.27
N ARG A 312 3.83 19.37 -2.79
CA ARG A 312 3.50 20.62 -2.10
C ARG A 312 2.11 20.49 -1.50
N ILE A 313 2.04 20.44 -0.18
CA ILE A 313 0.81 20.22 0.59
C ILE A 313 0.48 21.52 1.31
N VAL A 314 -0.73 22.02 1.12
CA VAL A 314 -1.28 23.17 1.84
C VAL A 314 -2.61 22.73 2.44
N ALA A 315 -2.74 22.89 3.75
CA ALA A 315 -4.00 22.69 4.44
C ALA A 315 -4.39 23.97 5.20
N GLN A 316 -5.66 24.31 5.14
CA GLN A 316 -6.23 25.47 5.82
C GLN A 316 -7.58 25.09 6.43
N LYS A 317 -7.83 25.61 7.63
CA LYS A 317 -9.12 25.44 8.28
C LYS A 317 -10.11 26.46 7.69
N ALA A 318 -11.26 25.98 7.24
CA ALA A 318 -12.35 26.76 6.69
C ALA A 318 -13.62 26.50 7.51
N GLY A 319 -13.89 27.34 8.51
CA GLY A 319 -14.95 27.11 9.49
C GLY A 319 -14.65 25.90 10.38
N THR A 320 -15.51 24.87 10.36
CA THR A 320 -15.32 23.60 11.09
C THR A 320 -14.45 22.61 10.34
N ASP A 321 -14.30 22.75 9.03
CA ASP A 321 -13.67 21.77 8.15
C ASP A 321 -12.27 22.18 7.70
N TRP A 322 -11.48 21.19 7.31
CA TRP A 322 -10.17 21.40 6.69
C TRP A 322 -10.28 21.34 5.17
N SER A 323 -9.65 22.30 4.51
CA SER A 323 -9.34 22.27 3.08
C SER A 323 -7.89 21.87 2.90
N ILE A 324 -7.63 20.76 2.25
CA ILE A 324 -6.29 20.23 2.00
C ILE A 324 -6.08 20.19 0.49
N ARG A 325 -4.96 20.72 0.02
CA ARG A 325 -4.54 20.62 -1.37
C ARG A 325 -3.10 20.14 -1.44
N ALA A 326 -2.87 19.12 -2.26
CA ALA A 326 -1.55 18.64 -2.61
C ALA A 326 -1.39 18.71 -4.13
N ASP A 327 -0.54 19.62 -4.60
CA ASP A 327 -0.30 19.88 -6.03
C ASP A 327 1.05 20.60 -6.23
N PRO A 328 2.00 20.06 -7.04
CA PRO A 328 1.98 18.71 -7.58
C PRO A 328 2.30 17.62 -6.55
N ILE A 329 1.90 16.38 -6.84
CA ILE A 329 2.40 15.16 -6.19
C ILE A 329 3.18 14.40 -7.25
N VAL A 330 4.43 14.06 -6.95
CA VAL A 330 5.29 13.24 -7.82
C VAL A 330 5.82 12.07 -6.99
N LEU A 331 5.55 10.86 -7.45
CA LEU A 331 6.05 9.64 -6.83
C LEU A 331 6.88 8.85 -7.85
N GLN A 332 8.07 8.43 -7.46
CA GLN A 332 8.90 7.51 -8.21
C GLN A 332 9.07 6.22 -7.41
N GLY A 333 8.59 5.14 -7.97
CA GLY A 333 8.63 3.83 -7.36
C GLY A 333 8.80 2.75 -8.41
N PRO A 334 7.94 1.73 -8.43
CA PRO A 334 7.87 0.80 -9.55
C PRO A 334 7.52 1.50 -10.88
N GLY A 335 6.80 2.64 -10.82
CA GLY A 335 6.48 3.51 -11.94
C GLY A 335 6.60 4.98 -11.55
N HIS A 336 6.24 5.88 -12.46
CA HIS A 336 6.27 7.33 -12.28
C HIS A 336 4.84 7.85 -12.16
N LEU A 337 4.47 8.34 -10.98
CA LEU A 337 3.13 8.90 -10.75
C LEU A 337 3.21 10.41 -10.58
N HIS A 338 2.34 11.10 -11.31
CA HIS A 338 2.06 12.53 -11.16
C HIS A 338 0.60 12.72 -10.77
N GLY A 339 0.35 13.53 -9.77
CA GLY A 339 -1.02 13.69 -9.31
C GLY A 339 -1.30 15.01 -8.62
N ARG A 340 -2.56 15.19 -8.30
CA ARG A 340 -3.06 16.27 -7.45
C ARG A 340 -4.26 15.79 -6.64
N VAL A 341 -4.33 16.27 -5.42
CA VAL A 341 -5.38 15.94 -4.47
C VAL A 341 -5.94 17.22 -3.89
N ALA A 342 -7.25 17.32 -3.78
CA ALA A 342 -7.93 18.35 -3.02
C ALA A 342 -9.00 17.69 -2.15
N VAL A 343 -8.98 18.00 -0.85
CA VAL A 343 -9.97 17.54 0.13
C VAL A 343 -10.65 18.75 0.73
N GLN A 344 -11.96 18.76 0.81
CA GLN A 344 -12.76 19.77 1.50
C GLN A 344 -13.81 19.07 2.36
N GLY A 345 -13.63 19.09 3.67
CA GLY A 345 -14.43 18.28 4.57
C GLY A 345 -14.32 16.79 4.25
N ARG A 346 -15.40 16.18 3.77
CA ARG A 346 -15.44 14.78 3.34
C ARG A 346 -15.20 14.59 1.84
N GLU A 347 -15.31 15.66 1.06
CA GLU A 347 -15.16 15.61 -0.40
C GLU A 347 -13.69 15.50 -0.80
N LEU A 348 -13.36 14.49 -1.58
CA LEU A 348 -12.05 14.24 -2.19
C LEU A 348 -12.14 14.41 -3.70
N ARG A 349 -11.26 15.23 -4.26
CA ARG A 349 -10.97 15.28 -5.69
C ARG A 349 -9.54 14.80 -5.91
N LEU A 350 -9.39 13.70 -6.62
CA LEU A 350 -8.11 13.09 -6.95
C LEU A 350 -7.98 13.00 -8.47
N ARG A 351 -6.83 13.40 -8.98
CA ARG A 351 -6.40 13.07 -10.35
C ARG A 351 -4.96 12.59 -10.27
N ALA A 352 -4.69 11.45 -10.86
CA ALA A 352 -3.37 10.86 -10.88
C ALA A 352 -3.09 10.23 -12.25
N ARG A 353 -1.87 10.39 -12.73
CA ARG A 353 -1.35 9.79 -13.93
C ARG A 353 -0.13 8.98 -13.57
N LEU A 354 -0.14 7.71 -13.94
CA LEU A 354 0.95 6.77 -13.75
C LEU A 354 1.53 6.41 -15.10
N ASN A 355 2.86 6.32 -15.18
CA ASN A 355 3.58 5.87 -16.38
C ASN A 355 4.60 4.80 -16.00
N ASP A 356 4.85 3.89 -16.93
CA ASP A 356 5.96 2.92 -16.95
C ASP A 356 6.08 2.08 -15.67
N MET A 357 4.98 1.46 -15.24
CA MET A 357 4.97 0.56 -14.09
C MET A 357 5.03 -0.91 -14.57
N PRO A 358 5.92 -1.76 -14.03
CA PRO A 358 5.83 -3.20 -14.25
C PRO A 358 4.46 -3.74 -13.82
N ALA A 359 3.83 -4.56 -14.65
CA ALA A 359 2.51 -5.09 -14.35
C ALA A 359 2.52 -5.97 -13.08
N THR A 360 3.64 -6.62 -12.76
CA THR A 360 3.83 -7.39 -11.54
C THR A 360 3.70 -6.55 -10.27
N ALA A 361 4.03 -5.26 -10.33
CA ALA A 361 3.89 -4.35 -9.20
C ALA A 361 2.43 -4.01 -8.84
N ILE A 362 1.46 -4.36 -9.69
CA ILE A 362 0.03 -4.20 -9.37
C ILE A 362 -0.32 -4.93 -8.07
N ALA A 363 0.30 -6.08 -7.81
CA ALA A 363 0.09 -6.87 -6.60
C ALA A 363 0.36 -6.07 -5.31
N ASP A 364 1.32 -5.16 -5.31
CA ASP A 364 1.68 -4.33 -4.15
C ASP A 364 0.58 -3.31 -3.80
N PHE A 365 -0.23 -2.93 -4.80
CA PHE A 365 -1.30 -1.95 -4.66
C PHE A 365 -2.69 -2.56 -4.45
N VAL A 366 -2.81 -3.89 -4.44
CA VAL A 366 -4.09 -4.58 -4.21
C VAL A 366 -4.53 -4.37 -2.76
N PRO A 367 -5.69 -3.73 -2.50
CA PRO A 367 -6.11 -3.44 -1.14
C PRO A 367 -6.55 -4.70 -0.40
N ARG A 368 -6.37 -4.70 0.92
CA ARG A 368 -6.82 -5.79 1.81
C ARG A 368 -8.33 -5.85 1.98
N THR A 369 -8.99 -4.71 1.86
CA THR A 369 -10.42 -4.53 2.11
C THR A 369 -11.08 -3.79 0.96
N GLY A 370 -12.37 -3.96 0.79
CA GLY A 370 -13.16 -3.25 -0.24
C GLY A 370 -13.37 -4.03 -1.53
N ILE A 371 -12.69 -5.17 -1.72
CA ILE A 371 -12.90 -6.13 -2.83
C ILE A 371 -13.11 -7.54 -2.25
N SER A 372 -13.72 -8.43 -3.03
CA SER A 372 -13.95 -9.81 -2.58
C SER A 372 -12.61 -10.55 -2.37
N PRO A 373 -12.53 -11.47 -1.39
CA PRO A 373 -11.30 -12.24 -1.14
C PRO A 373 -10.80 -13.01 -2.37
N ALA A 374 -11.73 -13.56 -3.15
CA ALA A 374 -11.43 -14.32 -4.35
C ALA A 374 -10.82 -13.44 -5.47
N LEU A 375 -11.43 -12.27 -5.73
CA LEU A 375 -10.88 -11.30 -6.68
C LEU A 375 -9.50 -10.80 -6.23
N ARG A 376 -9.33 -10.55 -4.93
CA ARG A 376 -8.04 -10.16 -4.37
C ARG A 376 -6.97 -11.22 -4.62
N GLN A 377 -7.26 -12.49 -4.32
CA GLN A 377 -6.34 -13.59 -4.54
C GLN A 377 -5.97 -13.74 -6.02
N TRP A 378 -6.96 -13.58 -6.90
CA TRP A 378 -6.72 -13.59 -8.33
C TRP A 378 -5.79 -12.46 -8.77
N LEU A 379 -6.04 -11.20 -8.36
CA LEU A 379 -5.20 -10.04 -8.70
C LEU A 379 -3.75 -10.19 -8.25
N LEU A 380 -3.49 -10.82 -7.10
CA LEU A 380 -2.14 -11.07 -6.59
C LEU A 380 -1.31 -12.02 -7.46
N GLN A 381 -1.95 -12.83 -8.30
CA GLN A 381 -1.30 -13.86 -9.12
C GLN A 381 -1.47 -13.66 -10.63
N ALA A 382 -2.38 -12.76 -11.04
CA ALA A 382 -2.79 -12.62 -12.43
C ALA A 382 -1.68 -12.07 -13.32
N PHE A 383 -0.94 -11.07 -12.86
CA PHE A 383 0.05 -10.35 -13.67
C PHE A 383 1.45 -10.92 -13.45
N GLN A 384 1.99 -11.62 -14.46
CA GLN A 384 3.28 -12.30 -14.36
C GLN A 384 4.42 -11.55 -15.05
N ALA A 385 4.13 -10.75 -16.07
CA ALA A 385 5.09 -9.94 -16.81
C ALA A 385 4.39 -8.80 -17.55
N GLY A 386 5.17 -7.90 -18.14
CA GLY A 386 4.71 -6.77 -18.93
C GLY A 386 4.67 -5.48 -18.13
N SER A 387 4.07 -4.45 -18.69
CA SER A 387 4.02 -3.11 -18.09
C SER A 387 2.66 -2.42 -18.28
N VAL A 388 2.34 -1.55 -17.35
CA VAL A 388 1.36 -0.47 -17.49
C VAL A 388 2.11 0.72 -18.07
N GLN A 389 1.87 1.04 -19.34
CA GLN A 389 2.52 2.18 -19.99
C GLN A 389 1.98 3.49 -19.49
N HIS A 390 0.65 3.55 -19.36
CA HIS A 390 -0.06 4.73 -18.95
C HIS A 390 -1.30 4.35 -18.16
N ALA A 391 -1.58 5.08 -17.06
CA ALA A 391 -2.84 4.97 -16.36
C ALA A 391 -3.30 6.35 -15.86
N ASP A 392 -4.56 6.69 -16.11
CA ASP A 392 -5.24 7.89 -15.62
C ASP A 392 -6.31 7.49 -14.61
N LEU A 393 -6.18 8.00 -13.39
CA LEU A 393 -7.12 7.82 -12.30
C LEU A 393 -7.82 9.14 -11.99
N GLN A 394 -9.12 9.14 -11.89
CA GLN A 394 -9.93 10.28 -11.45
C GLN A 394 -10.94 9.83 -10.40
N TRP A 395 -11.08 10.62 -9.35
CA TRP A 395 -12.09 10.46 -8.31
C TRP A 395 -12.67 11.81 -7.92
N GLN A 396 -13.97 11.84 -7.71
CA GLN A 396 -14.69 12.94 -7.11
C GLN A 396 -15.85 12.39 -6.27
N GLY A 397 -15.81 12.62 -4.96
CA GLY A 397 -16.78 12.15 -3.99
C GLY A 397 -16.17 12.01 -2.60
N PRO A 398 -16.91 11.52 -1.59
CA PRO A 398 -16.40 11.28 -0.26
C PRO A 398 -15.22 10.30 -0.25
N TRP A 399 -14.15 10.64 0.47
CA TRP A 399 -12.90 9.85 0.48
C TRP A 399 -13.08 8.43 1.02
N ASN A 400 -14.08 8.21 1.88
CA ASN A 400 -14.38 6.90 2.46
C ASN A 400 -15.18 5.99 1.53
N HIS A 401 -15.73 6.51 0.41
CA HIS A 401 -16.42 5.71 -0.60
C HIS A 401 -15.47 5.15 -1.67
N LEU A 402 -14.28 5.74 -1.86
CA LEU A 402 -13.31 5.27 -2.85
C LEU A 402 -12.95 3.78 -2.65
N PRO A 403 -12.98 2.96 -3.72
CA PRO A 403 -13.35 3.23 -5.11
C PRO A 403 -14.85 3.01 -5.44
N ARG A 404 -15.71 2.72 -4.46
CA ARG A 404 -17.14 2.55 -4.66
C ARG A 404 -17.76 3.87 -5.08
N GLN A 405 -18.54 3.85 -6.12
CA GLN A 405 -19.22 5.02 -6.64
C GLN A 405 -20.69 5.00 -6.25
N ALA A 406 -21.17 6.00 -5.52
CA ALA A 406 -22.58 6.25 -5.26
C ALA A 406 -23.15 7.23 -6.29
N PRO A 407 -24.48 7.40 -6.39
CA PRO A 407 -25.09 8.42 -7.25
C PRO A 407 -24.54 9.82 -6.97
N GLY A 408 -24.10 10.52 -8.02
CA GLY A 408 -23.49 11.85 -7.93
C GLY A 408 -21.96 11.85 -7.74
N GLU A 409 -21.35 10.71 -7.50
CA GLU A 409 -19.90 10.53 -7.40
C GLU A 409 -19.31 10.11 -8.75
N HIS A 410 -18.02 10.34 -8.93
CA HIS A 410 -17.33 9.97 -10.17
C HIS A 410 -16.04 9.23 -9.87
N PHE A 411 -15.94 7.99 -10.38
CA PHE A 411 -14.71 7.22 -10.42
C PHE A 411 -14.41 6.77 -11.84
N SER A 412 -13.19 6.98 -12.31
CA SER A 412 -12.71 6.38 -13.54
C SER A 412 -11.22 6.06 -13.46
N LEU A 413 -10.87 4.88 -13.93
CA LEU A 413 -9.50 4.45 -14.16
C LEU A 413 -9.39 3.92 -15.58
N ARG A 414 -8.52 4.55 -16.38
CA ARG A 414 -8.10 4.03 -17.67
C ARG A 414 -6.65 3.61 -17.57
N ALA A 415 -6.31 2.43 -18.11
CA ALA A 415 -4.93 1.98 -18.15
C ALA A 415 -4.61 1.27 -19.46
N ASP A 416 -3.42 1.53 -20.01
CA ASP A 416 -2.88 0.90 -21.21
C ASP A 416 -1.77 -0.07 -20.80
N PHE A 417 -1.95 -1.33 -21.15
CA PHE A 417 -1.04 -2.43 -20.85
C PHE A 417 -0.25 -2.82 -22.10
N ARG A 418 1.03 -3.15 -21.89
CA ARG A 418 1.91 -3.60 -22.97
C ARG A 418 2.65 -4.88 -22.62
N HIS A 419 2.63 -5.84 -23.56
CA HIS A 419 3.30 -7.14 -23.48
C HIS A 419 3.00 -7.89 -22.17
N VAL A 420 1.78 -7.75 -21.64
CA VAL A 420 1.41 -8.39 -20.40
C VAL A 420 1.29 -9.90 -20.57
N THR A 421 1.83 -10.65 -19.61
CA THR A 421 1.55 -12.07 -19.43
C THR A 421 0.56 -12.19 -18.27
N LEU A 422 -0.61 -12.73 -18.58
CA LEU A 422 -1.75 -12.83 -17.65
C LEU A 422 -2.12 -14.28 -17.40
N ARG A 423 -2.14 -14.69 -16.14
CA ARG A 423 -2.77 -15.92 -15.67
C ARG A 423 -4.23 -15.64 -15.33
N TYR A 424 -5.12 -15.88 -16.26
CA TYR A 424 -6.54 -15.55 -16.11
C TYR A 424 -7.35 -16.61 -15.35
N ALA A 425 -6.91 -17.88 -15.36
CA ALA A 425 -7.53 -18.96 -14.59
C ALA A 425 -6.48 -20.02 -14.18
N PRO A 426 -6.71 -20.77 -13.09
CA PRO A 426 -5.87 -21.88 -12.68
C PRO A 426 -5.89 -23.00 -13.74
N HIS A 427 -4.72 -23.61 -14.00
CA HIS A 427 -4.55 -24.73 -14.95
C HIS A 427 -4.88 -24.40 -16.43
N TRP A 428 -5.14 -23.14 -16.75
CA TRP A 428 -5.27 -22.69 -18.13
C TRP A 428 -3.95 -22.12 -18.66
N PRO A 429 -3.66 -22.25 -19.98
CA PRO A 429 -2.51 -21.62 -20.58
C PRO A 429 -2.53 -20.10 -20.37
N VAL A 430 -1.37 -19.52 -20.05
CA VAL A 430 -1.28 -18.08 -19.83
C VAL A 430 -1.50 -17.29 -21.13
N ALA A 431 -2.15 -16.15 -21.03
CA ALA A 431 -2.21 -15.18 -22.12
C ALA A 431 -0.92 -14.35 -22.10
N SER A 432 -0.15 -14.36 -23.18
CA SER A 432 1.16 -13.71 -23.27
C SER A 432 1.20 -12.63 -24.33
N ARG A 433 2.15 -11.68 -24.18
CA ARG A 433 2.34 -10.55 -25.10
C ARG A 433 1.06 -9.74 -25.35
N MET A 434 0.17 -9.69 -24.35
CA MET A 434 -1.10 -8.96 -24.48
C MET A 434 -0.88 -7.45 -24.44
N ASN A 435 -1.40 -6.75 -25.44
CA ASN A 435 -1.57 -5.31 -25.41
C ASN A 435 -3.04 -5.02 -25.20
N ALA A 436 -3.38 -4.36 -24.09
CA ALA A 436 -4.75 -4.20 -23.67
C ALA A 436 -5.04 -2.82 -23.08
N GLN A 437 -6.27 -2.37 -23.23
CA GLN A 437 -6.79 -1.19 -22.57
C GLN A 437 -7.81 -1.60 -21.50
N LEU A 438 -7.62 -1.11 -20.29
CA LEU A 438 -8.56 -1.25 -19.19
C LEU A 438 -9.34 0.05 -19.02
N LEU A 439 -10.64 -0.07 -18.84
CA LEU A 439 -11.54 1.00 -18.44
C LEU A 439 -12.37 0.54 -17.25
N TRP A 440 -12.19 1.20 -16.11
CA TRP A 440 -12.97 0.96 -14.91
C TRP A 440 -13.79 2.19 -14.59
N ARG A 441 -15.11 2.06 -14.52
CA ARG A 441 -16.07 3.11 -14.19
C ARG A 441 -17.07 2.58 -13.19
N GLY A 442 -17.11 3.19 -12.01
CA GLY A 442 -18.03 2.75 -10.95
C GLY A 442 -17.84 1.28 -10.61
N ASP A 443 -18.90 0.49 -10.82
CA ASP A 443 -18.96 -0.95 -10.51
C ASP A 443 -18.64 -1.87 -11.70
N HIS A 444 -18.31 -1.27 -12.86
CA HIS A 444 -18.02 -1.97 -14.10
C HIS A 444 -16.56 -1.80 -14.51
N LEU A 445 -15.88 -2.93 -14.80
CA LEU A 445 -14.54 -2.98 -15.36
C LEU A 445 -14.56 -3.68 -16.70
N SER A 446 -14.02 -3.05 -17.73
CA SER A 446 -13.83 -3.65 -19.04
C SER A 446 -12.37 -3.60 -19.49
N VAL A 447 -11.93 -4.66 -20.16
CA VAL A 447 -10.62 -4.76 -20.78
C VAL A 447 -10.80 -5.15 -22.24
N ARG A 448 -10.09 -4.47 -23.13
CA ARG A 448 -10.07 -4.78 -24.57
C ARG A 448 -8.64 -4.98 -25.01
N SER A 449 -8.42 -6.06 -25.76
CA SER A 449 -7.11 -6.38 -26.34
C SER A 449 -7.26 -6.62 -27.85
N HIS A 450 -6.30 -6.13 -28.60
CA HIS A 450 -6.22 -6.33 -30.05
C HIS A 450 -4.95 -7.07 -30.46
N GLN A 451 -4.12 -7.44 -29.50
CA GLN A 451 -2.87 -8.16 -29.75
C GLN A 451 -2.52 -9.04 -28.54
N GLY A 452 -2.13 -10.25 -28.81
CA GLY A 452 -1.67 -11.19 -27.79
C GLY A 452 -1.50 -12.58 -28.37
N ASP A 453 -1.20 -13.51 -27.50
CA ASP A 453 -1.01 -14.92 -27.82
C ASP A 453 -1.47 -15.78 -26.64
N ILE A 454 -2.21 -16.84 -26.94
CA ILE A 454 -2.56 -17.87 -25.97
C ILE A 454 -2.15 -19.20 -26.56
N PHE A 455 -1.12 -19.84 -25.99
CA PHE A 455 -0.61 -21.14 -26.43
C PHE A 455 -0.20 -21.20 -27.91
N GLY A 456 0.36 -20.09 -28.44
CA GLY A 456 0.75 -19.97 -29.86
C GLY A 456 -0.42 -19.69 -30.80
N VAL A 457 -1.61 -19.41 -30.29
CA VAL A 457 -2.75 -18.90 -31.05
C VAL A 457 -2.78 -17.39 -30.91
N PRO A 458 -2.66 -16.62 -32.00
CA PRO A 458 -2.72 -15.16 -31.93
C PRO A 458 -4.12 -14.71 -31.49
N VAL A 459 -4.17 -13.68 -30.65
CA VAL A 459 -5.42 -13.06 -30.23
C VAL A 459 -5.63 -11.79 -31.04
N ALA A 460 -6.51 -11.81 -32.02
CA ALA A 460 -6.80 -10.64 -32.86
C ALA A 460 -7.74 -9.64 -32.17
N SER A 461 -8.71 -10.14 -31.40
CA SER A 461 -9.62 -9.32 -30.60
C SER A 461 -10.11 -10.12 -29.40
N ALA A 462 -9.95 -9.54 -28.23
CA ALA A 462 -10.49 -10.06 -26.97
C ALA A 462 -11.06 -8.94 -26.12
N SER A 463 -12.16 -9.22 -25.45
CA SER A 463 -12.68 -8.37 -24.37
C SER A 463 -12.90 -9.20 -23.10
N ALA A 464 -12.77 -8.54 -21.97
CA ALA A 464 -13.06 -9.09 -20.67
C ALA A 464 -13.85 -8.05 -19.88
N ASP A 465 -15.03 -8.43 -19.40
CA ASP A 465 -15.96 -7.54 -18.70
C ASP A 465 -16.27 -8.14 -17.32
N LEU A 466 -16.25 -7.28 -16.31
CA LEU A 466 -16.51 -7.64 -14.93
C LEU A 466 -17.46 -6.61 -14.30
N ASP A 467 -18.63 -7.06 -13.93
CA ASP A 467 -19.68 -6.27 -13.29
C ASP A 467 -19.75 -6.56 -11.78
N HIS A 468 -20.36 -5.66 -11.04
CA HIS A 468 -20.62 -5.82 -9.60
C HIS A 468 -19.36 -6.07 -8.77
N LEU A 469 -18.29 -5.30 -9.06
CA LEU A 469 -16.98 -5.42 -8.41
C LEU A 469 -17.05 -5.33 -6.88
N PHE A 470 -18.02 -4.61 -6.34
CA PHE A 470 -18.17 -4.35 -4.91
C PHE A 470 -19.33 -5.12 -4.26
N ALA A 471 -20.02 -5.97 -5.03
CA ALA A 471 -21.05 -6.84 -4.47
C ALA A 471 -20.42 -7.91 -3.55
N PRO A 472 -21.17 -8.45 -2.57
CA PRO A 472 -20.71 -9.54 -1.73
C PRO A 472 -20.26 -10.76 -2.55
N HIS A 473 -20.91 -11.02 -3.68
CA HIS A 473 -20.52 -12.01 -4.67
C HIS A 473 -20.19 -11.28 -5.97
N THR A 474 -18.91 -11.24 -6.32
CA THR A 474 -18.44 -10.67 -7.58
C THR A 474 -19.00 -11.47 -8.75
N SER A 475 -19.53 -10.80 -9.77
CA SER A 475 -19.97 -11.47 -11.00
C SER A 475 -18.82 -12.24 -11.65
N PRO A 476 -19.10 -13.33 -12.38
CA PRO A 476 -18.09 -14.03 -13.15
C PRO A 476 -17.41 -13.10 -14.16
N LEU A 477 -16.12 -13.26 -14.35
CA LEU A 477 -15.38 -12.58 -15.42
C LEU A 477 -15.88 -13.10 -16.78
N GLN A 478 -16.47 -12.21 -17.59
CA GLN A 478 -16.93 -12.52 -18.94
C GLN A 478 -15.82 -12.23 -19.94
N ILE A 479 -15.34 -13.24 -20.64
CA ILE A 479 -14.30 -13.07 -21.67
C ILE A 479 -14.89 -13.45 -23.02
N THR A 480 -14.71 -12.59 -24.02
CA THR A 480 -15.02 -12.90 -25.42
C THR A 480 -13.75 -12.80 -26.25
N VAL A 481 -13.55 -13.76 -27.15
CA VAL A 481 -12.40 -13.80 -28.07
C VAL A 481 -12.90 -14.04 -29.48
N ASN A 482 -12.38 -13.28 -30.43
CA ASN A 482 -12.61 -13.51 -31.85
C ASN A 482 -11.25 -13.47 -32.55
N THR A 483 -10.83 -14.64 -33.11
CA THR A 483 -9.50 -14.75 -33.66
C THR A 483 -9.41 -15.85 -34.75
N PRO A 484 -8.58 -15.69 -35.78
CA PRO A 484 -8.22 -16.80 -36.64
C PRO A 484 -7.44 -17.85 -35.85
N VAL A 485 -7.71 -19.11 -36.10
CA VAL A 485 -7.03 -20.24 -35.44
C VAL A 485 -6.53 -21.24 -36.47
N ALA A 486 -5.27 -21.65 -36.34
CA ALA A 486 -4.74 -22.81 -37.03
C ALA A 486 -5.24 -24.08 -36.30
N LEU A 487 -5.95 -24.94 -37.01
CA LEU A 487 -6.63 -26.10 -36.41
C LEU A 487 -5.66 -27.11 -35.81
N GLU A 488 -4.41 -27.12 -36.26
CA GLU A 488 -3.32 -27.93 -35.68
C GLU A 488 -3.05 -27.60 -34.21
N LYS A 489 -3.35 -26.35 -33.79
CA LYS A 489 -3.18 -25.89 -32.41
C LYS A 489 -4.33 -26.25 -31.47
N VAL A 490 -5.50 -26.60 -32.01
CA VAL A 490 -6.72 -26.82 -31.22
C VAL A 490 -6.56 -28.00 -30.26
N LEU A 491 -6.14 -29.17 -30.77
CA LEU A 491 -5.96 -30.36 -29.90
C LEU A 491 -4.85 -30.18 -28.86
N PRO A 492 -3.64 -29.67 -29.20
CA PRO A 492 -2.62 -29.36 -28.21
C PRO A 492 -3.11 -28.37 -27.14
N PHE A 493 -3.84 -27.32 -27.55
CA PHE A 493 -4.44 -26.37 -26.62
C PHE A 493 -5.43 -27.05 -25.66
N LEU A 494 -6.38 -27.83 -26.16
CA LEU A 494 -7.36 -28.55 -25.33
C LEU A 494 -6.70 -29.52 -24.36
N ARG A 495 -5.62 -30.20 -24.76
CA ARG A 495 -4.82 -31.06 -23.87
C ARG A 495 -4.11 -30.29 -22.76
N ALA A 496 -3.74 -29.04 -23.02
CA ALA A 496 -3.12 -28.15 -22.05
C ALA A 496 -4.13 -27.45 -21.11
N THR A 497 -5.43 -27.70 -21.25
CA THR A 497 -6.50 -27.15 -20.42
C THR A 497 -7.15 -28.22 -19.53
N PRO A 498 -7.81 -27.84 -18.44
CA PRO A 498 -8.56 -28.79 -17.61
C PRO A 498 -9.73 -29.50 -18.34
N VAL A 499 -10.05 -29.06 -19.56
CA VAL A 499 -11.16 -29.61 -20.35
C VAL A 499 -10.96 -31.09 -20.70
N LEU A 500 -9.75 -31.47 -21.07
CA LEU A 500 -9.39 -32.85 -21.43
C LEU A 500 -8.50 -33.58 -20.42
N GLU A 501 -8.22 -32.98 -19.28
CA GLU A 501 -7.37 -33.55 -18.23
C GLU A 501 -7.95 -34.90 -17.71
N GLY A 502 -7.15 -35.97 -17.78
CA GLY A 502 -7.56 -37.30 -17.31
C GLY A 502 -8.58 -38.06 -18.18
N LYS A 503 -8.81 -37.62 -19.45
CA LYS A 503 -9.80 -38.22 -20.33
C LYS A 503 -9.16 -39.01 -21.46
N SER A 504 -9.70 -40.22 -21.72
CA SER A 504 -9.25 -41.12 -22.80
C SER A 504 -9.37 -40.52 -24.21
N VAL A 505 -10.25 -39.57 -24.42
CA VAL A 505 -10.37 -38.83 -25.71
C VAL A 505 -9.11 -38.04 -26.05
N ALA A 506 -8.30 -37.68 -25.06
CA ALA A 506 -7.03 -37.02 -25.30
C ALA A 506 -5.98 -37.92 -26.02
N ASP A 507 -6.14 -39.25 -25.95
CA ASP A 507 -5.19 -40.23 -26.46
C ASP A 507 -5.50 -40.64 -27.92
N ILE A 508 -6.64 -40.19 -28.48
CA ILE A 508 -6.99 -40.52 -29.86
C ILE A 508 -5.98 -39.81 -30.80
N PRO A 509 -5.31 -40.54 -31.72
CA PRO A 509 -4.29 -40.00 -32.61
C PRO A 509 -4.94 -39.18 -33.78
N LEU A 510 -5.82 -38.25 -33.44
CA LEU A 510 -6.46 -37.42 -34.43
C LEU A 510 -5.54 -36.27 -34.83
N ARG A 511 -5.40 -36.02 -36.12
CA ARG A 511 -4.69 -34.89 -36.72
C ARG A 511 -5.67 -33.93 -37.36
N LEU A 512 -5.62 -32.69 -36.96
CA LEU A 512 -6.38 -31.58 -37.56
C LEU A 512 -5.43 -30.70 -38.31
N THR A 513 -5.81 -30.25 -39.50
CA THR A 513 -5.11 -29.26 -40.32
C THR A 513 -6.07 -28.24 -40.85
N GLY A 514 -5.57 -27.09 -41.34
CA GLY A 514 -6.39 -26.03 -41.92
C GLY A 514 -6.62 -24.86 -40.97
N GLN A 515 -7.56 -24.02 -41.34
CA GLN A 515 -7.83 -22.75 -40.65
C GLN A 515 -9.29 -22.65 -40.23
N GLY A 516 -9.53 -21.85 -39.18
CA GLY A 516 -10.86 -21.51 -38.71
C GLY A 516 -10.93 -20.11 -38.12
N GLN A 517 -12.14 -19.59 -38.02
CA GLN A 517 -12.44 -18.36 -37.27
C GLN A 517 -13.10 -18.76 -35.95
N LEU A 518 -12.37 -18.56 -34.86
CA LEU A 518 -12.84 -18.87 -33.50
C LEU A 518 -13.59 -17.68 -32.92
N GLN A 519 -14.80 -17.93 -32.44
CA GLN A 519 -15.57 -17.08 -31.54
C GLN A 519 -15.76 -17.82 -30.22
N LEU A 520 -15.22 -17.30 -29.14
CA LEU A 520 -15.22 -17.95 -27.82
C LEU A 520 -15.79 -16.99 -26.77
N ALA A 521 -16.71 -17.48 -25.94
CA ALA A 521 -17.21 -16.81 -24.76
C ALA A 521 -16.95 -17.67 -23.52
N LEU A 522 -16.24 -17.09 -22.55
CA LEU A 522 -15.94 -17.71 -21.26
C LEU A 522 -16.62 -16.93 -20.16
N SER A 523 -17.17 -17.63 -19.17
CA SER A 523 -17.66 -17.06 -17.92
C SER A 523 -16.88 -17.72 -16.78
N ILE A 524 -15.93 -16.97 -16.18
CA ILE A 524 -14.97 -17.48 -15.19
C ILE A 524 -15.39 -16.98 -13.81
N PRO A 525 -15.91 -17.85 -12.95
CA PRO A 525 -16.24 -17.46 -11.57
C PRO A 525 -14.98 -17.29 -10.71
N PHE A 526 -15.07 -16.45 -9.70
CA PHE A 526 -14.00 -16.27 -8.70
C PHE A 526 -14.15 -17.22 -7.50
N GLY A 527 -15.05 -18.19 -7.57
CA GLY A 527 -15.35 -19.20 -6.54
C GLY A 527 -15.06 -20.61 -6.98
N PRO A 528 -15.58 -21.62 -6.26
CA PRO A 528 -15.40 -23.03 -6.57
C PRO A 528 -16.21 -23.48 -7.80
N GLU A 529 -17.05 -22.63 -8.34
CA GLU A 529 -17.88 -22.91 -9.51
C GLU A 529 -17.02 -23.15 -10.75
N LYS A 530 -17.55 -23.95 -11.65
CA LYS A 530 -16.81 -24.30 -12.87
C LYS A 530 -16.99 -23.22 -13.96
N THR A 531 -15.91 -22.94 -14.71
CA THR A 531 -15.92 -22.03 -15.87
C THR A 531 -16.92 -22.49 -16.91
N ALA A 532 -17.83 -21.64 -17.34
CA ALA A 532 -18.70 -21.88 -18.49
C ALA A 532 -17.98 -21.52 -19.79
N VAL A 533 -18.10 -22.39 -20.78
CA VAL A 533 -17.45 -22.24 -22.10
C VAL A 533 -18.52 -22.36 -23.17
N ASN A 534 -18.60 -21.38 -24.07
CA ASN A 534 -19.43 -21.40 -25.27
C ASN A 534 -18.56 -20.92 -26.44
N GLY A 535 -18.57 -21.66 -27.53
CA GLY A 535 -17.80 -21.25 -28.68
C GLY A 535 -18.32 -21.78 -30.01
N ARG A 536 -17.82 -21.14 -31.06
CA ARG A 536 -18.05 -21.53 -32.44
C ARG A 536 -16.75 -21.38 -33.21
N VAL A 537 -16.41 -22.38 -34.02
CA VAL A 537 -15.35 -22.29 -35.01
C VAL A 537 -15.94 -22.45 -36.38
N ASP A 538 -15.83 -21.44 -37.23
CA ASP A 538 -16.15 -21.57 -38.65
C ASP A 538 -14.89 -22.10 -39.36
N VAL A 539 -14.88 -23.40 -39.64
CA VAL A 539 -13.73 -24.07 -40.25
C VAL A 539 -13.72 -23.85 -41.77
N ARG A 540 -12.51 -23.65 -42.29
CA ARG A 540 -12.25 -23.50 -43.71
C ARG A 540 -11.08 -24.41 -44.10
N ASP A 541 -11.27 -25.25 -45.11
CA ASP A 541 -10.26 -26.19 -45.58
C ASP A 541 -9.70 -27.09 -44.49
N MET A 542 -10.59 -27.54 -43.59
CA MET A 542 -10.18 -28.42 -42.48
C MET A 542 -9.82 -29.82 -43.04
N GLY A 543 -8.64 -30.29 -42.69
CA GLY A 543 -8.25 -31.67 -42.84
C GLY A 543 -8.41 -32.46 -41.53
N VAL A 544 -9.00 -33.62 -41.57
CA VAL A 544 -9.09 -34.55 -40.46
C VAL A 544 -8.40 -35.86 -40.88
N GLY A 545 -7.37 -36.23 -40.14
CA GLY A 545 -6.62 -37.48 -40.32
C GLY A 545 -6.69 -38.38 -39.13
N TRP A 546 -6.97 -39.65 -39.36
CA TRP A 546 -6.91 -40.72 -38.38
C TRP A 546 -6.35 -41.97 -39.02
N ASP A 547 -5.14 -42.40 -38.61
CA ASP A 547 -4.36 -43.44 -39.26
C ASP A 547 -4.24 -43.23 -40.79
N ALA A 548 -4.65 -44.16 -41.62
CA ALA A 548 -4.65 -44.04 -43.07
C ALA A 548 -5.84 -43.26 -43.67
N TRP A 549 -6.88 -42.95 -42.84
CA TRP A 549 -8.08 -42.27 -43.29
C TRP A 549 -7.91 -40.75 -43.26
N ARG A 550 -8.28 -40.08 -44.34
CA ARG A 550 -8.20 -38.63 -44.41
C ARG A 550 -9.43 -38.03 -45.11
N ALA A 551 -9.99 -37.03 -44.44
CA ALA A 551 -10.94 -36.10 -45.04
C ALA A 551 -10.28 -34.73 -45.17
N THR A 552 -10.51 -34.05 -46.29
CA THR A 552 -9.88 -32.74 -46.59
C THR A 552 -10.92 -31.73 -47.09
N GLY A 553 -10.59 -30.45 -47.05
CA GLY A 553 -11.47 -29.38 -47.52
C GLY A 553 -12.76 -29.27 -46.77
N LEU A 554 -12.85 -29.77 -45.54
CA LEU A 554 -14.07 -29.69 -44.73
C LEU A 554 -14.37 -28.23 -44.35
N GLN A 555 -15.60 -27.80 -44.58
CA GLN A 555 -16.07 -26.44 -44.32
C GLN A 555 -17.40 -26.49 -43.56
N GLY A 556 -17.60 -25.56 -42.60
CA GLY A 556 -18.84 -25.41 -41.87
C GLY A 556 -18.62 -24.97 -40.41
N PRO A 557 -19.70 -24.71 -39.68
CA PRO A 557 -19.63 -24.31 -38.28
C PRO A 557 -19.50 -25.52 -37.36
N VAL A 558 -18.61 -25.40 -36.37
CA VAL A 558 -18.46 -26.31 -35.22
C VAL A 558 -18.78 -25.52 -33.97
N TYR A 559 -19.81 -25.91 -33.26
CA TYR A 559 -20.25 -25.34 -31.99
C TYR A 559 -19.70 -26.19 -30.84
N PHE A 560 -19.24 -25.56 -29.78
CA PHE A 560 -18.79 -26.26 -28.61
C PHE A 560 -19.20 -25.54 -27.34
N GLN A 561 -19.51 -26.33 -26.35
CA GLN A 561 -19.78 -25.94 -24.96
C GLN A 561 -18.87 -26.76 -24.07
N ARG A 562 -18.88 -26.47 -22.79
CA ARG A 562 -18.03 -27.20 -21.84
C ARG A 562 -18.17 -28.73 -21.94
N ASP A 563 -19.37 -29.23 -22.15
CA ASP A 563 -19.73 -30.67 -22.13
C ASP A 563 -20.23 -31.21 -23.48
N LYS A 564 -20.22 -30.39 -24.52
CA LYS A 564 -20.80 -30.75 -25.84
C LYS A 564 -20.02 -30.14 -26.97
N ILE A 565 -19.87 -30.90 -28.06
CA ILE A 565 -19.42 -30.40 -29.39
C ILE A 565 -20.44 -30.82 -30.42
N GLN A 566 -20.77 -29.93 -31.34
CA GLN A 566 -21.72 -30.20 -32.41
C GLN A 566 -21.29 -29.54 -33.72
N ALA A 567 -21.27 -30.35 -34.79
CA ALA A 567 -21.20 -29.87 -36.16
C ALA A 567 -22.38 -30.47 -36.95
N GLY A 568 -23.23 -29.61 -37.49
CA GLY A 568 -24.43 -30.06 -38.16
C GLY A 568 -24.18 -30.62 -39.56
N ALA A 569 -23.41 -29.91 -40.37
CA ALA A 569 -23.02 -30.33 -41.70
C ALA A 569 -21.64 -29.74 -42.03
N LEU A 570 -20.64 -30.59 -42.12
CA LEU A 570 -19.32 -30.26 -42.63
C LEU A 570 -19.23 -30.84 -44.03
N ASN A 571 -19.07 -29.99 -45.02
CA ASN A 571 -18.92 -30.42 -46.41
C ASN A 571 -17.45 -30.42 -46.84
N GLY A 572 -17.00 -31.48 -47.47
CA GLY A 572 -15.60 -31.64 -47.87
C GLY A 572 -15.38 -32.79 -48.82
N ILE A 573 -14.20 -33.37 -48.81
CA ILE A 573 -13.78 -34.50 -49.66
C ILE A 573 -13.29 -35.62 -48.77
N PHE A 574 -13.75 -36.84 -49.04
CA PHE A 574 -13.29 -38.08 -48.39
C PHE A 574 -13.11 -39.15 -49.46
N ALA A 575 -11.94 -39.79 -49.46
CA ALA A 575 -11.57 -40.83 -50.45
C ALA A 575 -11.92 -40.42 -51.91
N GLY A 576 -11.46 -39.21 -52.34
CA GLY A 576 -11.60 -38.70 -53.71
C GLY A 576 -12.99 -38.22 -54.10
N GLY A 577 -14.00 -38.23 -53.18
CA GLY A 577 -15.35 -37.78 -53.49
C GLY A 577 -15.95 -36.89 -52.38
N PRO A 578 -17.07 -36.24 -52.70
CA PRO A 578 -17.74 -35.32 -51.78
C PRO A 578 -18.26 -36.06 -50.54
N VAL A 579 -18.13 -35.40 -49.40
CA VAL A 579 -18.64 -35.90 -48.12
C VAL A 579 -19.40 -34.79 -47.38
N GLN A 580 -20.50 -35.14 -46.75
CA GLN A 580 -21.15 -34.34 -45.74
C GLN A 580 -21.05 -35.11 -44.39
N ALA A 581 -20.39 -34.50 -43.44
CA ALA A 581 -20.19 -35.07 -42.11
C ALA A 581 -21.00 -34.33 -41.07
N SER A 582 -21.59 -35.03 -40.12
CA SER A 582 -22.14 -34.42 -38.89
C SER A 582 -21.50 -35.05 -37.67
N LEU A 583 -21.38 -34.30 -36.61
CA LEU A 583 -20.73 -34.67 -35.38
C LEU A 583 -21.52 -34.15 -34.18
N ARG A 584 -21.69 -34.99 -33.15
CA ARG A 584 -22.20 -34.60 -31.85
C ARG A 584 -21.41 -35.34 -30.75
N ALA A 585 -20.63 -34.59 -29.99
CA ALA A 585 -20.02 -35.10 -28.79
C ALA A 585 -20.79 -34.61 -27.57
N SER A 586 -20.96 -35.41 -26.56
CA SER A 586 -21.67 -35.09 -25.32
C SER A 586 -20.98 -35.81 -24.13
N GLN A 587 -21.32 -35.35 -22.91
CA GLN A 587 -20.78 -35.92 -21.67
C GLN A 587 -19.23 -35.88 -21.64
N LEU A 588 -18.64 -34.84 -22.21
CA LEU A 588 -17.17 -34.70 -22.33
C LEU A 588 -16.47 -34.71 -20.98
N GLU A 589 -17.17 -34.36 -19.90
CA GLU A 589 -16.60 -34.34 -18.54
C GLU A 589 -16.68 -35.69 -17.81
N THR A 590 -17.61 -36.56 -18.14
CA THR A 590 -17.88 -37.80 -17.40
C THR A 590 -17.53 -39.06 -18.21
N ALA A 591 -18.30 -39.32 -19.26
CA ALA A 591 -18.16 -40.47 -20.14
C ALA A 591 -18.28 -39.95 -21.60
N PRO A 592 -17.17 -39.51 -22.22
CA PRO A 592 -17.21 -38.89 -23.55
C PRO A 592 -17.86 -39.81 -24.58
N ARG A 593 -18.96 -39.37 -25.15
CA ARG A 593 -19.69 -40.00 -26.23
C ARG A 593 -19.64 -39.13 -27.47
N LEU A 594 -19.19 -39.72 -28.57
CA LEU A 594 -19.12 -39.09 -29.89
C LEU A 594 -20.01 -39.84 -30.86
N ASP A 595 -21.08 -39.22 -31.32
CA ASP A 595 -21.93 -39.70 -32.38
C ASP A 595 -21.58 -38.97 -33.68
N PHE A 596 -21.42 -39.67 -34.79
CA PHE A 596 -21.11 -39.10 -36.07
C PHE A 596 -21.93 -39.74 -37.19
N SER A 597 -22.21 -38.96 -38.25
CA SER A 597 -22.74 -39.48 -39.49
C SER A 597 -21.96 -38.95 -40.67
N LEU A 598 -21.83 -39.78 -41.68
CA LEU A 598 -21.18 -39.46 -42.93
C LEU A 598 -22.11 -39.84 -44.10
N ARG A 599 -22.22 -38.95 -45.07
CA ARG A 599 -22.97 -39.18 -46.30
C ARG A 599 -22.18 -38.61 -47.45
N GLY A 600 -22.05 -39.35 -48.55
CA GLY A 600 -21.31 -38.87 -49.68
C GLY A 600 -21.14 -39.88 -50.78
N ALA A 601 -20.20 -39.64 -51.63
CA ALA A 601 -19.73 -40.60 -52.63
C ALA A 601 -18.22 -40.68 -52.58
N LEU A 602 -17.63 -41.83 -52.57
CA LEU A 602 -16.17 -42.01 -52.61
C LEU A 602 -15.74 -42.59 -53.96
N GLN A 603 -14.46 -42.42 -54.30
CA GLN A 603 -13.87 -43.09 -55.43
C GLN A 603 -13.23 -44.38 -54.92
N ALA A 604 -13.64 -45.52 -55.50
CA ALA A 604 -13.13 -46.82 -55.04
C ALA A 604 -11.60 -46.96 -55.08
N VAL A 605 -10.96 -46.27 -56.05
CA VAL A 605 -9.49 -46.27 -56.21
C VAL A 605 -8.77 -45.51 -55.07
N ASP A 606 -9.44 -44.58 -54.39
CA ASP A 606 -8.86 -43.72 -53.34
C ASP A 606 -9.10 -44.27 -51.90
N LEU A 607 -9.72 -45.45 -51.79
CA LEU A 607 -9.85 -46.13 -50.53
C LEU A 607 -8.49 -46.52 -49.97
N PRO A 608 -8.22 -46.33 -48.68
CA PRO A 608 -6.96 -46.74 -48.04
C PRO A 608 -6.96 -48.23 -47.70
N VAL A 609 -7.16 -49.08 -48.75
CA VAL A 609 -7.13 -50.55 -48.67
C VAL A 609 -5.91 -51.10 -49.37
N PRO A 610 -5.37 -52.27 -48.96
CA PRO A 610 -4.20 -52.89 -49.59
C PRO A 610 -4.44 -53.22 -51.05
N GLN A 611 -3.40 -53.21 -51.85
CA GLN A 611 -3.38 -53.92 -53.15
C GLN A 611 -3.57 -55.41 -52.91
N PRO A 612 -4.32 -56.18 -53.75
CA PRO A 612 -4.90 -55.80 -55.05
C PRO A 612 -6.32 -55.18 -54.97
N TRP A 613 -6.92 -55.08 -53.78
CA TRP A 613 -8.30 -54.62 -53.62
C TRP A 613 -8.55 -53.20 -54.23
N ARG A 614 -7.58 -52.30 -54.03
CA ARG A 614 -7.66 -50.94 -54.57
C ARG A 614 -7.74 -50.94 -56.12
N ALA A 615 -6.97 -51.81 -56.78
CA ALA A 615 -6.95 -51.87 -58.22
C ALA A 615 -8.19 -52.60 -58.83
N ALA A 616 -8.85 -53.45 -58.06
CA ALA A 616 -9.98 -54.24 -58.49
C ALA A 616 -11.32 -53.45 -58.57
N PHE A 617 -11.46 -52.36 -57.83
CA PHE A 617 -12.67 -51.53 -57.79
C PHE A 617 -12.48 -50.24 -58.55
N ARG A 618 -13.43 -49.87 -59.41
CA ARG A 618 -13.48 -48.58 -60.14
C ARG A 618 -14.88 -48.03 -60.12
N GLY A 619 -15.01 -46.69 -60.05
CA GLY A 619 -16.26 -45.96 -60.07
C GLY A 619 -16.57 -45.25 -58.75
N ALA A 620 -17.60 -44.41 -58.78
CA ALA A 620 -18.08 -43.67 -57.61
C ALA A 620 -18.99 -44.58 -56.76
N VAL A 621 -18.78 -44.56 -55.46
CA VAL A 621 -19.57 -45.34 -54.49
C VAL A 621 -20.34 -44.40 -53.57
N PRO A 622 -21.63 -44.14 -53.83
CA PRO A 622 -22.49 -43.44 -52.90
C PRO A 622 -22.54 -44.25 -51.58
N TYR A 623 -22.37 -43.55 -50.45
CA TYR A 623 -22.40 -44.21 -49.13
C TYR A 623 -23.11 -43.32 -48.10
N GLN A 624 -23.59 -43.99 -47.08
CA GLN A 624 -24.06 -43.39 -45.85
C GLN A 624 -23.69 -44.25 -44.65
N GLY A 625 -23.25 -43.64 -43.56
CA GLY A 625 -22.89 -44.34 -42.39
C GLY A 625 -23.00 -43.52 -41.12
N SER A 626 -23.12 -44.17 -40.01
CA SER A 626 -23.15 -43.52 -38.71
C SER A 626 -22.40 -44.39 -37.69
N GLY A 627 -21.89 -43.73 -36.67
CA GLY A 627 -21.20 -44.45 -35.60
C GLY A 627 -21.21 -43.72 -34.29
N THR A 628 -20.89 -44.46 -33.25
CA THR A 628 -20.74 -43.94 -31.89
C THR A 628 -19.41 -44.40 -31.33
N LEU A 629 -18.64 -43.48 -30.82
CA LEU A 629 -17.45 -43.75 -30.03
C LEU A 629 -17.76 -43.47 -28.57
N LEU A 630 -17.52 -44.46 -27.70
CA LEU A 630 -17.72 -44.37 -26.26
C LEU A 630 -16.52 -45.07 -25.58
N ASN A 631 -15.78 -44.37 -24.72
CA ASN A 631 -14.62 -44.90 -24.01
C ASN A 631 -13.64 -45.64 -24.90
N ASN A 632 -13.27 -45.07 -26.06
CA ASN A 632 -12.42 -45.66 -27.13
C ASN A 632 -13.06 -46.84 -27.90
N GLU A 633 -14.24 -47.31 -27.52
CA GLU A 633 -14.98 -48.31 -28.28
C GLU A 633 -15.79 -47.67 -29.40
N LEU A 634 -15.38 -47.87 -30.63
CA LEU A 634 -16.09 -47.44 -31.84
C LEU A 634 -17.08 -48.52 -32.27
N ARG A 635 -18.33 -48.13 -32.48
CA ARG A 635 -19.34 -48.90 -33.16
C ARG A 635 -19.85 -48.13 -34.36
N PHE A 636 -19.83 -48.72 -35.51
CA PHE A 636 -20.30 -48.08 -36.73
C PHE A 636 -21.10 -49.01 -37.61
N ARG A 637 -21.99 -48.41 -38.41
CA ARG A 637 -22.83 -49.09 -39.41
C ARG A 637 -23.10 -48.18 -40.58
N GLY A 638 -23.29 -48.79 -41.73
CA GLY A 638 -23.65 -48.04 -42.91
C GLY A 638 -23.98 -48.89 -44.11
N GLY A 639 -24.19 -48.24 -45.22
CA GLY A 639 -24.44 -48.86 -46.52
C GLY A 639 -23.77 -48.09 -47.63
N ALA A 640 -23.45 -48.78 -48.69
CA ALA A 640 -22.86 -48.22 -49.91
C ALA A 640 -23.56 -48.85 -51.15
N ASP A 641 -23.83 -48.02 -52.12
CA ASP A 641 -24.42 -48.45 -53.40
C ASP A 641 -23.29 -48.70 -54.39
N LEU A 642 -23.16 -49.97 -54.75
CA LEU A 642 -22.14 -50.43 -55.72
C LEU A 642 -22.66 -50.44 -57.16
N GLY A 643 -23.92 -50.05 -57.43
CA GLY A 643 -24.55 -50.07 -58.75
C GLY A 643 -23.77 -49.38 -59.86
N GLN A 644 -23.05 -48.31 -59.55
CA GLN A 644 -22.20 -47.55 -60.50
C GLN A 644 -20.73 -48.01 -60.52
N THR A 645 -20.42 -49.08 -59.81
CA THR A 645 -19.03 -49.59 -59.73
C THR A 645 -18.79 -50.79 -60.62
N ARG A 646 -17.53 -51.03 -60.93
CA ARG A 646 -17.05 -52.26 -61.56
C ARG A 646 -16.07 -52.95 -60.64
N SER A 647 -16.24 -54.25 -60.45
CA SER A 647 -15.27 -55.09 -59.73
C SER A 647 -14.60 -56.07 -60.66
N ALA A 648 -13.25 -56.11 -60.63
CA ALA A 648 -12.41 -57.06 -61.36
C ALA A 648 -11.90 -58.18 -60.46
N LEU A 649 -12.49 -58.43 -59.28
CA LEU A 649 -12.17 -59.53 -58.41
C LEU A 649 -12.62 -60.87 -58.98
N PRO A 650 -12.07 -62.03 -58.57
CA PRO A 650 -12.60 -63.30 -58.93
C PRO A 650 -14.08 -63.55 -58.56
N GLN A 651 -14.76 -64.38 -59.31
CA GLN A 651 -16.13 -64.80 -58.92
C GLN A 651 -16.16 -65.42 -57.51
N PRO A 652 -17.17 -65.15 -56.71
CA PRO A 652 -18.46 -64.42 -56.98
C PRO A 652 -18.37 -62.91 -56.82
N LEU A 653 -17.20 -62.31 -56.55
CA LEU A 653 -17.01 -60.89 -56.26
C LEU A 653 -16.76 -60.02 -57.51
N SER A 654 -16.96 -60.52 -58.67
CA SER A 654 -16.82 -59.77 -59.94
C SER A 654 -18.17 -59.28 -60.43
N TRP A 655 -18.26 -58.02 -60.85
CA TRP A 655 -19.46 -57.44 -61.53
C TRP A 655 -19.08 -56.32 -62.48
N ALA A 656 -19.89 -56.18 -63.52
CA ALA A 656 -19.83 -55.04 -64.42
C ALA A 656 -20.56 -53.83 -63.87
N SER A 657 -20.27 -52.63 -64.36
CA SER A 657 -20.99 -51.41 -64.00
C SER A 657 -22.48 -51.56 -64.26
N GLY A 658 -23.37 -51.16 -63.31
CA GLY A 658 -24.80 -51.36 -63.35
C GLY A 658 -25.32 -52.64 -62.75
N LYS A 659 -24.44 -53.60 -62.38
CA LYS A 659 -24.82 -54.90 -61.76
C LYS A 659 -24.35 -55.07 -60.32
N GLY A 660 -23.73 -54.02 -59.70
CA GLY A 660 -23.36 -54.02 -58.29
C GLY A 660 -24.60 -53.89 -57.42
N GLY A 661 -24.63 -54.56 -56.27
CA GLY A 661 -25.70 -54.46 -55.28
C GLY A 661 -25.40 -53.48 -54.15
N ASN A 662 -26.28 -53.44 -53.16
CA ASN A 662 -26.07 -52.63 -51.98
C ASN A 662 -25.19 -53.36 -50.97
N LEU A 663 -24.04 -52.79 -50.63
CA LEU A 663 -23.17 -53.25 -49.53
C LEU A 663 -23.66 -52.70 -48.21
N THR A 664 -23.83 -53.57 -47.23
CA THR A 664 -24.00 -53.13 -45.84
C THR A 664 -22.78 -53.45 -45.03
N PHE A 665 -22.37 -52.54 -44.16
CA PHE A 665 -21.24 -52.75 -43.28
C PHE A 665 -21.56 -52.39 -41.84
N ARG A 666 -21.01 -53.11 -40.93
CA ARG A 666 -21.03 -52.82 -39.50
C ARG A 666 -19.69 -53.19 -38.89
N GLY A 667 -19.26 -52.44 -37.89
CA GLY A 667 -18.01 -52.72 -37.21
C GLY A 667 -18.03 -52.28 -35.78
N GLN A 668 -17.12 -52.84 -35.00
CA GLN A 668 -16.86 -52.47 -33.63
C GLN A 668 -15.41 -52.72 -33.26
N GLY A 669 -14.91 -52.04 -32.25
CA GLY A 669 -13.58 -52.28 -31.71
C GLY A 669 -12.98 -51.07 -31.03
N ASP A 670 -11.82 -51.23 -30.45
CA ASP A 670 -11.07 -50.17 -29.78
C ASP A 670 -10.25 -49.38 -30.85
N VAL A 671 -10.48 -48.08 -30.91
CA VAL A 671 -9.81 -47.16 -31.89
C VAL A 671 -8.31 -47.06 -31.69
N THR A 672 -7.77 -47.50 -30.56
CA THR A 672 -6.34 -47.54 -30.26
C THR A 672 -5.68 -48.89 -30.53
N ARG A 673 -6.48 -49.93 -30.83
CA ARG A 673 -5.99 -51.34 -31.01
C ARG A 673 -6.43 -51.92 -32.34
N HIS A 674 -7.64 -52.50 -32.41
CA HIS A 674 -8.17 -53.18 -33.58
C HIS A 674 -9.64 -52.90 -33.77
N LEU A 675 -10.02 -52.63 -35.04
CA LEU A 675 -11.40 -52.55 -35.49
C LEU A 675 -11.75 -53.79 -36.30
N GLN A 676 -12.87 -54.42 -36.02
CA GLN A 676 -13.45 -55.46 -36.84
C GLN A 676 -14.62 -54.92 -37.62
N ALA A 677 -14.71 -55.29 -38.88
CA ALA A 677 -15.82 -54.89 -39.74
C ALA A 677 -16.37 -56.09 -40.48
N ASP A 678 -17.67 -56.28 -40.38
CA ASP A 678 -18.44 -57.28 -41.16
C ASP A 678 -19.01 -56.55 -42.39
N LEU A 679 -18.71 -57.10 -43.55
CA LEU A 679 -19.21 -56.66 -44.84
C LEU A 679 -20.20 -57.68 -45.35
N ARG A 680 -21.41 -57.21 -45.76
CA ARG A 680 -22.43 -58.11 -46.40
C ARG A 680 -22.77 -57.55 -47.78
N LEU A 681 -22.52 -58.34 -48.77
CA LEU A 681 -22.99 -58.13 -50.10
C LEU A 681 -24.29 -58.96 -50.27
N PRO A 682 -25.28 -58.44 -51.01
CA PRO A 682 -26.52 -59.15 -51.23
C PRO A 682 -26.34 -60.45 -52.03
#